data_feec95a178a71babb3654d4c58a9466c
#
_entry.id   feec95a178a71babb3654d4c58a9466c
#
_cell.length_a   1.000
_cell.length_b   1.000
_cell.length_c   1.000
_cell.angle_alpha   90.00
_cell.angle_beta   90.00
_cell.angle_gamma   90.00
#
_symmetry.space_group_name_H-M   'P 1'
#
loop_
_entity.id
_entity.type
_entity.pdbx_description
1 polymer ?
#
loop_
_entity_poly.entity_id
_entity_poly.type
_entity_poly.pdbx_seq_one_letter_code
_entity_poly.pdbx_strand_id
1 'polypeptide(L)'
;MRRTSIVLSVALAGTATAALAQSAAPPAAPQRPQQTAPSDEAEDPADIVVQGQKPPGSVVGDIPPEQTLGPADIRSYGVNSISDLLNELSPQTRSDRGSGGAPVVLLDGKRISSFAEIRDIPTEAILRAEILPEEVALKYGYRADQRVVNIVLRRRFRALTTELADTQPTEGGSNTPGVEADLLKIQAGKRANLHLSYKASSALTEAERDITAAPSNFATGGNITGVGGGAIDPALGTATIVGVPGSAATTNPTIGDFAATAANVTNQGQYRTLVPSSRDFSANTVYATSIFNNVSATVNGRLEVTDSQGLVGLPTAQLTLPAGNPFSPFSQAVVVNRALGDGYIPLRQQNSSVVTHFGTTLNGTLAKWQWSVTGNYDRTDSETFTDLGVDTSAFQTRLNAGDRTANPYGPLAGQFTGLPVNRGYSTSQTGGADALFSGQLFKLPAGAISTAIRVGAQTNSFDSRSYRANIEQVGNVQRDIVNGQINLDLPLTSRARHVLGAIGTLSANLNIAVDHLSDFGTLTTIGYGVNWAPIPALRILASATDRDDAPSAQQLGNPTIVTPNVRVFDYVTGTNAIVTSISGGNRALISSTSHTKKLEGTLKPWASKDISFIANYIDVRTENPVAAFPGATAAIESVFPQRFMRDADGDLLQVDSRPINFAESSRSELRYGVNFSIRLKSHIQKAFEAFRAGKGPNPLAGLFPPGGRRPGGPDGGP
;
A
#
# COMPACT_ATOMS: atom_id res chain seq x y z
N MET A 1 -32.02 7.81 12.66
CA MET A 1 -31.54 6.83 13.64
C MET A 1 -30.34 7.43 14.34
N ARG A 2 -30.36 7.48 15.67
CA ARG A 2 -29.30 8.17 16.46
C ARG A 2 -27.98 7.39 16.32
N ARG A 3 -26.95 8.08 15.84
CA ARG A 3 -25.58 7.56 15.77
C ARG A 3 -24.99 7.55 17.18
N THR A 4 -24.63 6.36 17.66
CA THR A 4 -23.83 6.21 18.86
C THR A 4 -22.36 6.21 18.41
N SER A 5 -21.71 7.37 18.57
CA SER A 5 -20.26 7.45 18.43
C SER A 5 -19.62 6.70 19.59
N ILE A 6 -19.04 5.55 19.31
CA ILE A 6 -18.22 4.84 20.29
C ILE A 6 -16.87 5.55 20.34
N VAL A 7 -16.76 6.47 21.26
CA VAL A 7 -15.45 7.05 21.65
C VAL A 7 -14.83 6.05 22.63
N LEU A 8 -13.94 5.21 22.16
CA LEU A 8 -13.13 4.33 23.01
C LEU A 8 -12.01 5.18 23.63
N SER A 9 -12.30 5.81 24.78
CA SER A 9 -11.28 6.47 25.57
C SER A 9 -10.54 5.44 26.39
N VAL A 10 -9.36 5.00 25.90
CA VAL A 10 -8.45 4.19 26.71
C VAL A 10 -7.65 5.16 27.61
N ALA A 11 -8.10 5.33 28.84
CA ALA A 11 -7.34 6.02 29.86
C ALA A 11 -6.28 5.06 30.40
N LEU A 12 -5.02 5.21 30.01
CA LEU A 12 -3.88 4.59 30.70
C LEU A 12 -3.56 5.42 31.95
N ALA A 13 -4.13 5.05 33.09
CA ALA A 13 -3.70 5.53 34.39
C ALA A 13 -2.50 4.67 34.85
N GLY A 14 -1.30 5.16 34.64
CA GLY A 14 -0.08 4.59 35.21
C GLY A 14 0.09 5.07 36.64
N THR A 15 -0.19 4.23 37.62
CA THR A 15 0.24 4.44 39.01
C THR A 15 1.53 3.68 39.26
N ALA A 16 2.64 4.40 39.30
CA ALA A 16 3.89 3.89 39.80
C ALA A 16 3.86 3.91 41.34
N THR A 17 3.72 2.74 41.97
CA THR A 17 3.96 2.56 43.39
C THR A 17 5.36 1.99 43.61
N ALA A 18 6.25 2.81 44.15
CA ALA A 18 7.52 2.35 44.67
C ALA A 18 7.27 1.59 45.98
N ALA A 19 7.57 0.30 46.02
CA ALA A 19 7.58 -0.51 47.24
C ALA A 19 9.02 -0.68 47.70
N LEU A 20 9.33 -0.13 48.87
CA LEU A 20 10.53 -0.40 49.65
C LEU A 20 10.45 -1.83 50.19
N ALA A 21 11.38 -2.67 49.83
CA ALA A 21 11.50 -4.02 50.37
C ALA A 21 12.40 -4.02 51.59
N GLN A 22 11.84 -4.39 52.72
CA GLN A 22 12.56 -4.77 53.93
C GLN A 22 12.96 -6.25 53.85
N SER A 23 14.20 -6.51 54.24
CA SER A 23 14.82 -7.84 54.23
C SER A 23 14.32 -8.70 55.40
N ALA A 24 13.98 -9.94 55.08
CA ALA A 24 13.95 -11.05 56.06
C ALA A 24 14.52 -12.31 55.38
N ALA A 25 15.45 -12.98 56.08
CA ALA A 25 16.16 -14.15 55.61
C ALA A 25 15.25 -15.41 55.58
N PRO A 26 15.34 -16.29 54.58
CA PRO A 26 14.65 -17.58 54.56
C PRO A 26 15.56 -18.73 55.04
N PRO A 27 14.93 -19.84 55.51
CA PRO A 27 15.64 -21.06 55.92
C PRO A 27 16.06 -21.91 54.68
N ALA A 28 17.11 -22.70 54.89
CA ALA A 28 17.73 -23.56 53.86
C ALA A 28 16.80 -24.67 53.34
N ALA A 29 16.85 -24.85 51.99
CA ALA A 29 16.20 -25.95 51.32
C ALA A 29 17.23 -26.84 50.57
N PRO A 30 16.93 -28.12 50.30
CA PRO A 30 17.89 -29.17 49.97
C PRO A 30 18.44 -29.06 48.56
N GLN A 31 19.68 -29.45 48.39
CA GLN A 31 20.45 -29.46 47.14
C GLN A 31 19.87 -30.43 46.11
N ARG A 32 19.58 -29.90 44.91
CA ARG A 32 19.39 -30.68 43.68
C ARG A 32 20.68 -30.71 42.87
N PRO A 33 20.93 -31.78 42.08
CA PRO A 33 22.16 -31.93 41.30
C PRO A 33 22.34 -30.82 40.28
N GLN A 34 23.54 -30.32 40.10
CA GLN A 34 23.93 -29.36 39.06
C GLN A 34 23.67 -29.96 37.69
N GLN A 35 22.65 -29.44 37.00
CA GLN A 35 22.59 -29.47 35.57
C GLN A 35 23.51 -28.36 35.03
N THR A 36 24.57 -28.76 34.37
CA THR A 36 25.40 -27.92 33.54
C THR A 36 24.53 -27.17 32.56
N ALA A 37 24.57 -25.84 32.58
CA ALA A 37 23.95 -24.98 31.59
C ALA A 37 24.47 -25.38 30.18
N PRO A 38 23.62 -25.48 29.19
CA PRO A 38 24.10 -25.60 27.83
C PRO A 38 24.84 -24.32 27.49
N SER A 39 26.12 -24.46 27.19
CA SER A 39 26.90 -23.41 26.51
C SER A 39 26.13 -22.95 25.28
N ASP A 40 25.94 -21.65 25.11
CA ASP A 40 25.65 -21.04 23.82
C ASP A 40 26.82 -21.41 22.87
N GLU A 41 26.73 -22.57 22.24
CA GLU A 41 27.54 -22.90 21.08
C GLU A 41 27.06 -21.97 19.97
N ALA A 42 27.88 -20.96 19.72
CA ALA A 42 27.86 -20.23 18.44
C ALA A 42 28.05 -21.31 17.36
N GLU A 43 26.98 -21.65 16.63
CA GLU A 43 27.03 -22.54 15.49
C GLU A 43 28.10 -22.03 14.51
N ASP A 44 29.18 -22.78 14.41
CA ASP A 44 30.26 -22.59 13.42
C ASP A 44 29.65 -22.91 12.05
N PRO A 45 29.61 -21.99 11.07
CA PRO A 45 29.01 -22.24 9.77
C PRO A 45 29.88 -23.03 8.81
N ALA A 46 30.90 -23.70 9.31
CA ALA A 46 31.72 -24.63 8.53
C ALA A 46 31.28 -26.07 8.71
N ASP A 47 30.02 -26.31 9.01
CA ASP A 47 29.52 -27.67 9.09
C ASP A 47 29.41 -28.30 7.71
N ILE A 48 30.08 -29.41 7.59
CA ILE A 48 30.08 -30.38 6.49
C ILE A 48 28.63 -30.59 6.05
N VAL A 49 28.30 -30.18 4.84
CA VAL A 49 27.01 -30.48 4.22
C VAL A 49 26.91 -31.97 4.02
N VAL A 50 26.39 -32.67 5.00
CA VAL A 50 25.95 -34.06 4.83
C VAL A 50 24.74 -33.98 3.90
N GLN A 51 24.91 -34.41 2.64
CA GLN A 51 23.78 -34.54 1.69
C GLN A 51 22.75 -35.51 2.29
N GLY A 52 21.63 -34.99 2.79
CA GLY A 52 20.59 -35.86 3.32
C GLY A 52 19.37 -35.19 3.89
N GLN A 53 19.45 -34.08 4.57
CA GLN A 53 18.26 -33.41 5.14
C GLN A 53 18.30 -31.94 4.86
N LYS A 54 17.18 -31.43 4.28
CA LYS A 54 16.98 -29.99 4.12
C LYS A 54 16.90 -29.32 5.49
N PRO A 55 17.47 -28.10 5.63
CA PRO A 55 17.30 -27.34 6.86
C PRO A 55 15.81 -27.17 7.23
N PRO A 56 15.45 -27.21 8.51
CA PRO A 56 14.06 -26.98 8.93
C PRO A 56 13.52 -25.67 8.35
N GLY A 57 12.25 -25.68 7.90
CA GLY A 57 11.60 -24.52 7.32
C GLY A 57 11.93 -24.23 5.85
N SER A 58 12.70 -25.10 5.17
CA SER A 58 12.97 -24.98 3.74
C SER A 58 11.71 -25.26 2.90
N VAL A 59 11.68 -24.67 1.70
CA VAL A 59 10.60 -24.85 0.73
C VAL A 59 10.55 -26.25 0.11
N VAL A 60 9.41 -26.59 -0.47
CA VAL A 60 9.19 -27.84 -1.21
C VAL A 60 10.02 -27.86 -2.50
N GLY A 61 10.60 -29.04 -2.83
CA GLY A 61 11.39 -29.21 -4.06
C GLY A 61 12.89 -28.94 -3.86
N ASP A 62 13.69 -29.16 -4.90
CA ASP A 62 15.15 -29.08 -4.83
C ASP A 62 15.71 -27.79 -5.48
N ILE A 63 14.88 -26.73 -5.56
CA ILE A 63 15.29 -25.44 -6.08
C ILE A 63 16.00 -24.67 -4.96
N PRO A 64 17.31 -24.41 -5.10
CA PRO A 64 18.04 -23.64 -4.10
C PRO A 64 17.61 -22.16 -4.14
N PRO A 65 17.68 -21.45 -3.01
CA PRO A 65 17.47 -20.02 -2.99
C PRO A 65 18.53 -19.29 -3.84
N GLU A 66 18.12 -18.22 -4.50
CA GLU A 66 19.03 -17.31 -5.19
C GLU A 66 19.89 -16.55 -4.20
N GLN A 67 19.26 -16.14 -3.08
CA GLN A 67 19.92 -15.47 -1.97
C GLN A 67 19.37 -15.96 -0.64
N THR A 68 20.26 -16.12 0.34
CA THR A 68 19.91 -16.42 1.73
C THR A 68 20.49 -15.32 2.61
N LEU A 69 19.61 -14.64 3.36
CA LEU A 69 19.96 -13.60 4.31
C LEU A 69 19.96 -14.21 5.72
N GLY A 70 21.11 -14.21 6.36
CA GLY A 70 21.24 -14.60 7.77
C GLY A 70 20.89 -13.45 8.72
N PRO A 71 20.89 -13.69 10.05
CA PRO A 71 20.52 -12.65 11.02
C PRO A 71 21.43 -11.41 10.99
N ALA A 72 22.69 -11.55 10.58
CA ALA A 72 23.62 -10.43 10.43
C ALA A 72 23.28 -9.58 9.21
N ASP A 73 22.95 -10.24 8.10
CA ASP A 73 22.55 -9.59 6.86
C ASP A 73 21.23 -8.81 7.06
N ILE A 74 20.23 -9.44 7.72
CA ILE A 74 18.95 -8.80 8.03
C ILE A 74 19.13 -7.57 8.91
N ARG A 75 19.97 -7.66 9.96
CA ARG A 75 20.26 -6.49 10.81
C ARG A 75 20.95 -5.35 10.09
N SER A 76 21.70 -5.62 9.01
CA SER A 76 22.37 -4.56 8.25
C SER A 76 21.39 -3.63 7.50
N TYR A 77 20.16 -4.06 7.27
CA TYR A 77 19.10 -3.22 6.71
C TYR A 77 18.54 -2.21 7.73
N GLY A 78 18.74 -2.42 9.04
CA GLY A 78 18.30 -1.49 10.08
C GLY A 78 16.78 -1.41 10.26
N VAL A 79 16.06 -2.45 9.88
CA VAL A 79 14.59 -2.51 9.87
C VAL A 79 14.06 -3.35 11.03
N ASN A 80 12.86 -3.02 11.51
CA ASN A 80 12.30 -3.57 12.74
C ASN A 80 11.29 -4.71 12.51
N SER A 81 10.62 -4.74 11.34
CA SER A 81 9.57 -5.73 11.03
C SER A 81 9.83 -6.49 9.73
N ILE A 82 9.10 -7.61 9.52
CA ILE A 82 9.10 -8.31 8.22
C ILE A 82 8.57 -7.39 7.11
N SER A 83 7.58 -6.55 7.42
CA SER A 83 7.04 -5.59 6.45
C SER A 83 8.12 -4.65 5.93
N ASP A 84 8.90 -4.07 6.84
CA ASP A 84 9.98 -3.14 6.49
C ASP A 84 11.11 -3.85 5.75
N LEU A 85 11.46 -5.07 6.19
CA LEU A 85 12.46 -5.89 5.50
C LEU A 85 12.06 -6.17 4.05
N LEU A 86 10.80 -6.52 3.78
CA LEU A 86 10.34 -6.78 2.42
C LEU A 86 10.26 -5.50 1.58
N ASN A 87 10.01 -4.35 2.19
CA ASN A 87 10.09 -3.06 1.50
C ASN A 87 11.52 -2.76 1.05
N GLU A 88 12.51 -2.95 1.92
CA GLU A 88 13.94 -2.80 1.55
C GLU A 88 14.40 -3.83 0.52
N LEU A 89 13.89 -5.05 0.61
CA LEU A 89 14.17 -6.10 -0.37
C LEU A 89 13.37 -5.95 -1.66
N SER A 90 12.46 -4.97 -1.76
CA SER A 90 11.57 -4.82 -2.90
C SER A 90 12.29 -4.72 -4.26
N PRO A 91 13.46 -4.07 -4.41
CA PRO A 91 14.19 -4.08 -5.67
C PRO A 91 14.63 -5.47 -6.14
N GLN A 92 14.75 -6.43 -5.21
CA GLN A 92 15.15 -7.81 -5.48
C GLN A 92 13.98 -8.79 -5.54
N THR A 93 12.85 -8.44 -4.92
CA THR A 93 11.71 -9.35 -4.71
C THR A 93 10.46 -8.94 -5.49
N ARG A 94 10.33 -7.69 -5.94
CA ARG A 94 9.22 -7.29 -6.80
C ARG A 94 9.34 -7.99 -8.14
N SER A 95 8.28 -8.66 -8.52
CA SER A 95 8.06 -8.99 -9.93
C SER A 95 7.38 -7.78 -10.55
N ASP A 96 8.05 -7.13 -11.53
CA ASP A 96 7.60 -5.88 -12.15
C ASP A 96 6.42 -6.07 -13.12
N ARG A 97 5.46 -6.87 -12.74
CA ARG A 97 4.31 -7.18 -13.57
C ARG A 97 3.08 -6.44 -13.08
N GLY A 98 2.74 -5.41 -13.78
CA GLY A 98 1.45 -4.75 -14.04
C GLY A 98 0.47 -4.45 -12.90
N SER A 99 0.52 -5.07 -11.75
CA SER A 99 -0.41 -4.86 -10.64
C SER A 99 0.28 -4.85 -9.27
N GLY A 100 1.46 -4.21 -9.20
CA GLY A 100 2.15 -4.02 -7.92
C GLY A 100 2.68 -5.31 -7.29
N GLY A 101 3.27 -6.19 -8.11
CA GLY A 101 3.75 -7.52 -7.81
C GLY A 101 4.54 -7.70 -6.51
N ALA A 102 3.84 -7.69 -5.37
CA ALA A 102 4.42 -8.13 -4.12
C ALA A 102 4.86 -9.61 -4.24
N PRO A 103 5.98 -10.01 -3.64
CA PRO A 103 6.42 -11.39 -3.65
C PRO A 103 5.41 -12.28 -2.92
N VAL A 104 5.37 -13.55 -3.30
CA VAL A 104 4.74 -14.58 -2.47
C VAL A 104 5.58 -14.75 -1.21
N VAL A 105 4.98 -14.59 -0.05
CA VAL A 105 5.68 -14.81 1.21
C VAL A 105 5.24 -16.14 1.83
N LEU A 106 6.24 -16.95 2.17
CA LEU A 106 6.05 -18.21 2.89
C LEU A 106 6.62 -18.07 4.31
N LEU A 107 6.06 -18.80 5.23
CA LEU A 107 6.55 -18.89 6.60
C LEU A 107 6.96 -20.33 6.93
N ASP A 108 8.22 -20.52 7.28
CA ASP A 108 8.78 -21.86 7.56
C ASP A 108 8.48 -22.87 6.44
N GLY A 109 8.56 -22.45 5.16
CA GLY A 109 8.26 -23.26 3.99
C GLY A 109 6.77 -23.60 3.80
N LYS A 110 5.86 -22.89 4.45
CA LYS A 110 4.40 -23.11 4.41
C LYS A 110 3.66 -21.90 3.90
N ARG A 111 2.47 -22.12 3.34
CA ARG A 111 1.55 -21.03 2.95
C ARG A 111 0.99 -20.32 4.19
N ILE A 112 0.70 -19.06 4.01
CA ILE A 112 0.00 -18.18 4.95
C ILE A 112 -1.34 -17.76 4.34
N SER A 113 -2.31 -17.38 5.18
CA SER A 113 -3.62 -16.89 4.72
C SER A 113 -3.53 -15.52 4.07
N SER A 114 -2.75 -14.64 4.65
CA SER A 114 -2.50 -13.29 4.16
C SER A 114 -1.19 -12.74 4.73
N PHE A 115 -0.71 -11.64 4.16
CA PHE A 115 0.49 -10.96 4.66
C PHE A 115 0.30 -10.42 6.09
N ALA A 116 -0.95 -10.12 6.49
CA ALA A 116 -1.28 -9.71 7.85
C ALA A 116 -0.83 -10.73 8.93
N GLU A 117 -0.68 -12.01 8.55
CA GLU A 117 -0.22 -13.06 9.45
C GLU A 117 1.23 -12.89 9.94
N ILE A 118 2.07 -12.18 9.16
CA ILE A 118 3.52 -12.13 9.43
C ILE A 118 4.11 -10.72 9.43
N ARG A 119 3.40 -9.72 8.94
CA ARG A 119 3.93 -8.37 8.68
C ARG A 119 4.60 -7.71 9.88
N ASP A 120 4.02 -7.89 11.08
CA ASP A 120 4.42 -7.23 12.32
C ASP A 120 5.38 -8.11 13.17
N ILE A 121 5.95 -9.18 12.59
CA ILE A 121 6.96 -9.99 13.26
C ILE A 121 8.28 -9.23 13.24
N PRO A 122 8.93 -9.01 14.40
CA PRO A 122 10.20 -8.31 14.47
C PRO A 122 11.33 -9.13 13.79
N THR A 123 12.25 -8.41 13.16
CA THR A 123 13.36 -9.01 12.39
C THR A 123 14.28 -9.89 13.24
N GLU A 124 14.37 -9.64 14.54
CA GLU A 124 15.15 -10.48 15.48
C GLU A 124 14.58 -11.88 15.66
N ALA A 125 13.28 -12.07 15.38
CA ALA A 125 12.65 -13.38 15.40
C ALA A 125 13.02 -14.24 14.18
N ILE A 126 13.62 -13.64 13.15
CA ILE A 126 13.98 -14.32 11.91
C ILE A 126 15.29 -15.07 12.13
N LEU A 127 15.31 -16.35 11.75
CA LEU A 127 16.52 -17.17 11.66
C LEU A 127 17.23 -16.96 10.33
N ARG A 128 16.46 -16.90 9.23
CA ARG A 128 16.93 -16.58 7.87
C ARG A 128 15.77 -16.17 6.96
N ALA A 129 16.07 -15.39 5.93
CA ALA A 129 15.16 -15.12 4.83
C ALA A 129 15.78 -15.67 3.53
N GLU A 130 14.99 -16.38 2.75
CA GLU A 130 15.41 -17.01 1.50
C GLU A 130 14.64 -16.38 0.34
N ILE A 131 15.35 -15.76 -0.62
CA ILE A 131 14.78 -15.26 -1.87
C ILE A 131 14.90 -16.38 -2.91
N LEU A 132 13.76 -16.79 -3.45
CA LEU A 132 13.64 -17.94 -4.32
C LEU A 132 13.04 -17.50 -5.67
N PRO A 133 13.38 -18.22 -6.75
CA PRO A 133 12.84 -17.94 -8.08
C PRO A 133 11.34 -18.27 -8.16
N GLU A 134 10.70 -17.73 -9.19
CA GLU A 134 9.24 -17.79 -9.39
C GLU A 134 8.71 -19.21 -9.56
N GLU A 135 9.51 -20.18 -10.02
CA GLU A 135 9.10 -21.59 -10.14
C GLU A 135 8.73 -22.21 -8.79
N VAL A 136 9.26 -21.66 -7.69
CA VAL A 136 8.87 -22.11 -6.35
C VAL A 136 7.42 -21.67 -6.06
N ALA A 137 6.98 -20.51 -6.55
CA ALA A 137 5.59 -20.04 -6.40
C ALA A 137 4.59 -21.06 -6.99
N LEU A 138 4.90 -21.65 -8.14
CA LEU A 138 4.05 -22.65 -8.76
C LEU A 138 3.80 -23.87 -7.86
N LYS A 139 4.78 -24.28 -7.05
CA LYS A 139 4.66 -25.42 -6.12
C LYS A 139 3.72 -25.14 -4.94
N TYR A 140 3.43 -23.86 -4.72
CA TYR A 140 2.51 -23.40 -3.69
C TYR A 140 1.17 -22.88 -4.27
N GLY A 141 0.91 -23.16 -5.56
CA GLY A 141 -0.34 -22.76 -6.22
C GLY A 141 -0.45 -21.26 -6.48
N TYR A 142 0.68 -20.56 -6.46
CA TYR A 142 0.75 -19.17 -6.88
C TYR A 142 1.17 -19.05 -8.34
N ARG A 143 1.18 -17.85 -8.89
CA ARG A 143 1.50 -17.60 -10.30
C ARG A 143 2.99 -17.70 -10.56
N ALA A 144 3.36 -18.08 -11.78
CA ALA A 144 4.75 -18.14 -12.25
C ALA A 144 5.44 -16.77 -12.35
N ASP A 145 4.70 -15.71 -12.09
CA ASP A 145 5.17 -14.32 -12.21
C ASP A 145 5.54 -13.70 -10.86
N GLN A 146 5.49 -14.41 -9.78
CA GLN A 146 5.76 -13.90 -8.45
C GLN A 146 7.00 -14.56 -7.86
N ARG A 147 7.97 -13.75 -7.45
CA ARG A 147 9.11 -14.22 -6.64
C ARG A 147 8.62 -14.70 -5.29
N VAL A 148 9.38 -15.59 -4.69
CA VAL A 148 9.04 -16.15 -3.39
C VAL A 148 10.05 -15.69 -2.36
N VAL A 149 9.57 -15.23 -1.23
CA VAL A 149 10.39 -14.97 -0.04
C VAL A 149 9.94 -15.91 1.07
N ASN A 150 10.82 -16.83 1.47
CA ASN A 150 10.56 -17.73 2.58
C ASN A 150 11.22 -17.17 3.85
N ILE A 151 10.41 -16.83 4.82
CA ILE A 151 10.87 -16.37 6.14
C ILE A 151 10.88 -17.57 7.08
N VAL A 152 12.05 -17.88 7.65
CA VAL A 152 12.19 -18.94 8.63
C VAL A 152 12.41 -18.32 10.01
N LEU A 153 11.55 -18.67 10.97
CA LEU A 153 11.59 -18.12 12.32
C LEU A 153 12.46 -18.96 13.25
N ARG A 154 12.89 -18.32 14.34
CA ARG A 154 13.52 -18.99 15.48
C ARG A 154 12.51 -19.87 16.20
N ARG A 155 12.94 -21.00 16.69
CA ARG A 155 12.05 -21.96 17.40
C ARG A 155 11.54 -21.45 18.76
N ARG A 156 12.27 -20.52 19.36
CA ARG A 156 11.91 -19.88 20.63
C ARG A 156 12.25 -18.39 20.54
N PHE A 157 11.25 -17.57 20.78
CA PHE A 157 11.43 -16.11 20.78
C PHE A 157 10.33 -15.48 21.63
N ARG A 158 10.66 -14.40 22.33
CA ARG A 158 9.70 -13.57 23.04
C ARG A 158 10.17 -12.13 23.01
N ALA A 159 9.29 -11.24 22.60
CA ALA A 159 9.53 -9.82 22.64
C ALA A 159 8.25 -9.08 23.04
N LEU A 160 8.42 -7.97 23.73
CA LEU A 160 7.45 -6.90 23.88
C LEU A 160 8.18 -5.64 23.44
N THR A 161 7.73 -5.02 22.37
CA THR A 161 8.28 -3.79 21.83
C THR A 161 7.25 -2.70 21.93
N THR A 162 7.66 -1.52 22.36
CA THR A 162 6.84 -0.30 22.31
C THR A 162 7.65 0.76 21.60
N GLU A 163 7.02 1.44 20.64
CA GLU A 163 7.63 2.52 19.89
C GLU A 163 6.78 3.78 20.02
N LEU A 164 7.47 4.90 20.31
CA LEU A 164 6.91 6.23 20.27
C LEU A 164 7.66 6.99 19.17
N ALA A 165 6.96 7.47 18.18
CA ALA A 165 7.52 8.18 17.05
C ALA A 165 6.79 9.50 16.85
N ASP A 166 7.50 10.53 16.41
CA ASP A 166 6.90 11.76 15.87
C ASP A 166 7.65 12.13 14.59
N THR A 167 6.91 12.23 13.51
CA THR A 167 7.45 12.58 12.19
C THR A 167 7.03 13.99 11.84
N GLN A 168 8.02 14.84 11.54
CA GLN A 168 7.79 16.22 11.16
C GLN A 168 8.51 16.54 9.86
N PRO A 169 7.88 17.26 8.90
CA PRO A 169 8.56 17.79 7.74
C PRO A 169 9.65 18.79 8.15
N THR A 170 10.75 18.83 7.43
CA THR A 170 11.87 19.77 7.69
C THR A 170 11.46 21.25 7.63
N GLU A 171 10.43 21.56 6.86
CA GLU A 171 9.85 22.92 6.75
C GLU A 171 8.68 23.16 7.72
N GLY A 172 8.39 22.22 8.63
CA GLY A 172 7.29 22.34 9.57
C GLY A 172 5.90 22.21 8.96
N GLY A 173 4.90 22.80 9.59
CA GLY A 173 3.51 22.85 9.13
C GLY A 173 2.67 21.64 9.50
N SER A 174 3.27 20.49 9.73
CA SER A 174 2.55 19.26 10.10
C SER A 174 3.38 18.42 11.06
N ASN A 175 2.70 17.59 11.86
CA ASN A 175 3.34 16.56 12.67
C ASN A 175 2.51 15.29 12.69
N THR A 176 3.19 14.15 12.89
CA THR A 176 2.56 12.83 12.94
C THR A 176 3.08 12.05 14.14
N PRO A 177 2.57 12.33 15.36
CA PRO A 177 2.83 11.47 16.51
C PRO A 177 2.17 10.10 16.33
N GLY A 178 2.91 9.07 16.80
CA GLY A 178 2.45 7.69 16.76
C GLY A 178 2.91 6.90 17.97
N VAL A 179 2.12 5.88 18.31
CA VAL A 179 2.45 4.88 19.32
C VAL A 179 2.16 3.50 18.78
N GLU A 180 3.12 2.60 18.94
CA GLU A 180 2.99 1.20 18.55
C GLU A 180 3.36 0.28 19.71
N ALA A 181 2.70 -0.87 19.79
CA ALA A 181 2.97 -1.90 20.78
C ALA A 181 2.87 -3.29 20.14
N ASP A 182 3.96 -4.07 20.24
CA ASP A 182 4.08 -5.40 19.68
C ASP A 182 4.38 -6.43 20.76
N LEU A 183 3.60 -7.48 20.78
CA LEU A 183 3.83 -8.64 21.62
C LEU A 183 4.00 -9.88 20.72
N LEU A 184 5.16 -10.51 20.76
CA LEU A 184 5.41 -11.77 20.06
C LEU A 184 5.91 -12.83 21.03
N LYS A 185 5.30 -14.03 20.97
CA LYS A 185 5.75 -15.21 21.69
C LYS A 185 5.78 -16.41 20.74
N ILE A 186 6.96 -17.02 20.57
CA ILE A 186 7.17 -18.27 19.82
C ILE A 186 7.72 -19.30 20.78
N GLN A 187 7.03 -20.43 20.96
CA GLN A 187 7.47 -21.49 21.85
C GLN A 187 6.82 -22.82 21.46
N ALA A 188 7.62 -23.88 21.34
CA ALA A 188 7.15 -25.26 21.14
C ALA A 188 6.14 -25.41 19.98
N GLY A 189 6.43 -24.77 18.81
CA GLY A 189 5.57 -24.84 17.64
C GLY A 189 4.30 -23.98 17.72
N LYS A 190 4.15 -23.18 18.77
CA LYS A 190 3.07 -22.20 18.93
C LYS A 190 3.60 -20.79 18.73
N ARG A 191 2.79 -19.94 18.09
CA ARG A 191 3.07 -18.51 17.91
C ARG A 191 1.84 -17.71 18.30
N ALA A 192 2.03 -16.68 19.11
CA ALA A 192 1.02 -15.66 19.40
C ALA A 192 1.65 -14.30 19.10
N ASN A 193 0.97 -13.49 18.31
CA ASN A 193 1.34 -12.13 17.97
C ASN A 193 0.16 -11.19 18.23
N LEU A 194 0.44 -10.00 18.79
CA LEU A 194 -0.50 -8.89 18.90
C LEU A 194 0.27 -7.62 18.55
N HIS A 195 -0.23 -6.89 17.57
CA HIS A 195 0.24 -5.57 17.18
C HIS A 195 -0.88 -4.56 17.36
N LEU A 196 -0.57 -3.43 17.97
CA LEU A 196 -1.46 -2.27 18.12
C LEU A 196 -0.71 -1.03 17.67
N SER A 197 -1.33 -0.21 16.82
CA SER A 197 -0.76 1.07 16.37
C SER A 197 -1.83 2.15 16.36
N TYR A 198 -1.45 3.34 16.79
CA TYR A 198 -2.26 4.55 16.66
C TYR A 198 -1.35 5.69 16.18
N LYS A 199 -1.78 6.36 15.08
CA LYS A 199 -1.10 7.52 14.50
C LYS A 199 -2.12 8.64 14.28
N ALA A 200 -1.70 9.88 14.51
CA ALA A 200 -2.52 11.05 14.24
C ALA A 200 -1.69 12.10 13.51
N SER A 201 -2.10 12.47 12.30
CA SER A 201 -1.41 13.49 11.50
C SER A 201 -2.20 14.78 11.53
N SER A 202 -1.54 15.92 11.75
CA SER A 202 -2.13 17.23 11.52
C SER A 202 -2.16 17.55 10.03
N ALA A 203 -3.11 18.41 9.62
CA ALA A 203 -3.19 18.87 8.24
C ALA A 203 -1.97 19.73 7.88
N LEU A 204 -1.56 19.68 6.61
CA LEU A 204 -0.61 20.61 6.00
C LEU A 204 -1.36 21.44 4.95
N THR A 205 -1.34 22.75 5.06
CA THR A 205 -2.01 23.66 4.13
C THR A 205 -1.08 24.19 3.03
N GLU A 206 -1.66 24.69 1.93
CA GLU A 206 -0.86 25.35 0.86
C GLU A 206 -0.14 26.60 1.37
N ALA A 207 -0.71 27.31 2.36
CA ALA A 207 -0.09 28.50 2.95
C ALA A 207 1.21 28.22 3.72
N GLU A 208 1.42 26.98 4.11
CA GLU A 208 2.65 26.53 4.82
C GLU A 208 3.75 26.10 3.84
N ARG A 209 3.55 26.34 2.57
CA ARG A 209 4.52 26.07 1.48
C ARG A 209 4.50 27.24 0.50
N ASP A 210 5.61 27.42 -0.23
CA ASP A 210 5.74 28.43 -1.28
C ASP A 210 4.98 28.01 -2.55
N ILE A 211 3.66 27.92 -2.44
CA ILE A 211 2.79 27.56 -3.57
C ILE A 211 2.19 28.82 -4.16
N THR A 212 2.53 29.09 -5.43
CA THR A 212 1.92 30.18 -6.18
C THR A 212 0.40 29.95 -6.29
N ALA A 213 -0.38 30.95 -5.91
CA ALA A 213 -1.83 30.89 -6.06
C ALA A 213 -2.21 30.68 -7.52
N ALA A 214 -3.11 29.73 -7.78
CA ALA A 214 -3.65 29.55 -9.12
C ALA A 214 -4.50 30.77 -9.50
N PRO A 215 -4.48 31.24 -10.76
CA PRO A 215 -5.41 32.24 -11.25
C PRO A 215 -6.86 31.81 -10.94
N SER A 216 -7.67 32.75 -10.49
CA SER A 216 -9.07 32.49 -10.17
C SER A 216 -9.89 33.77 -10.36
N ASN A 217 -11.01 33.61 -11.01
CA ASN A 217 -11.98 34.72 -11.12
C ASN A 217 -12.62 35.06 -9.76
N PHE A 218 -12.52 34.12 -8.77
CA PHE A 218 -13.14 34.31 -7.46
C PHE A 218 -12.15 34.92 -6.46
N ALA A 219 -12.48 36.05 -5.96
CA ALA A 219 -11.78 36.73 -4.87
C ALA A 219 -12.76 37.16 -3.77
N THR A 220 -12.28 37.33 -2.53
CA THR A 220 -13.14 37.82 -1.43
C THR A 220 -13.60 39.24 -1.69
N GLY A 221 -12.79 40.09 -2.32
CA GLY A 221 -13.18 41.41 -2.82
C GLY A 221 -14.17 41.36 -3.98
N GLY A 222 -14.24 40.27 -4.71
CA GLY A 222 -15.07 40.06 -5.88
C GLY A 222 -14.44 40.55 -7.18
N ASN A 223 -14.79 39.89 -8.27
CA ASN A 223 -14.42 40.28 -9.63
C ASN A 223 -15.64 40.26 -10.54
N ILE A 224 -15.63 41.09 -11.57
CA ILE A 224 -16.62 41.13 -12.63
C ILE A 224 -16.03 40.47 -13.86
N THR A 225 -16.82 39.63 -14.51
CA THR A 225 -16.51 39.03 -15.81
C THR A 225 -17.68 39.22 -16.77
N GLY A 226 -17.45 39.18 -18.06
CA GLY A 226 -18.51 39.14 -19.06
C GLY A 226 -19.29 37.82 -18.99
N VAL A 227 -20.55 37.82 -19.39
CA VAL A 227 -21.34 36.58 -19.51
C VAL A 227 -20.72 35.70 -20.59
N GLY A 228 -20.41 34.45 -20.24
CA GLY A 228 -19.75 33.51 -21.15
C GLY A 228 -18.29 33.82 -21.42
N GLY A 229 -17.62 34.59 -20.54
CA GLY A 229 -16.20 34.91 -20.65
C GLY A 229 -15.84 36.01 -21.66
N GLY A 230 -16.83 36.63 -22.25
CA GLY A 230 -16.62 37.73 -23.21
C GLY A 230 -16.24 39.06 -22.54
N ALA A 231 -16.10 40.11 -23.35
CA ALA A 231 -15.88 41.49 -22.85
C ALA A 231 -16.96 41.92 -21.90
N ILE A 232 -16.61 42.63 -20.81
CA ILE A 232 -17.53 43.04 -19.74
C ILE A 232 -18.47 44.11 -20.21
N ASP A 233 -17.97 45.18 -20.86
CA ASP A 233 -18.74 46.33 -21.33
C ASP A 233 -17.92 47.05 -22.41
N PRO A 234 -18.55 47.57 -23.48
CA PRO A 234 -17.86 48.39 -24.50
C PRO A 234 -17.08 49.58 -23.93
N ALA A 235 -17.52 50.16 -22.83
CA ALA A 235 -16.83 51.27 -22.16
C ALA A 235 -15.55 50.85 -21.45
N LEU A 236 -15.32 49.53 -21.22
CA LEU A 236 -14.11 48.93 -20.65
C LEU A 236 -13.21 48.31 -21.74
N GLY A 237 -13.56 48.50 -23.01
CA GLY A 237 -12.82 47.98 -24.16
C GLY A 237 -12.90 46.45 -24.22
N THR A 238 -11.76 45.80 -24.29
CA THR A 238 -11.62 44.34 -24.41
C THR A 238 -11.42 43.61 -23.06
N ALA A 239 -11.63 44.31 -21.93
CA ALA A 239 -11.45 43.72 -20.61
C ALA A 239 -12.47 42.59 -20.36
N THR A 240 -11.95 41.40 -20.03
CA THR A 240 -12.75 40.19 -19.68
C THR A 240 -12.92 40.03 -18.17
N ILE A 241 -12.02 40.64 -17.37
CA ILE A 241 -12.07 40.63 -15.91
C ILE A 241 -11.63 41.98 -15.33
N VAL A 242 -12.38 42.51 -14.34
CA VAL A 242 -11.99 43.66 -13.51
C VAL A 242 -12.35 43.41 -12.05
N GLY A 243 -11.61 44.01 -11.12
CA GLY A 243 -11.92 43.93 -9.69
C GLY A 243 -13.14 44.73 -9.31
N VAL A 244 -13.91 44.27 -8.31
CA VAL A 244 -14.94 45.07 -7.67
C VAL A 244 -14.25 46.13 -6.81
N PRO A 245 -14.56 47.46 -7.00
CA PRO A 245 -14.01 48.52 -6.18
C PRO A 245 -14.47 48.39 -4.72
N GLY A 246 -13.57 48.61 -3.75
CA GLY A 246 -13.93 48.53 -2.33
C GLY A 246 -15.10 49.47 -1.92
N SER A 247 -15.25 50.60 -2.58
CA SER A 247 -16.37 51.56 -2.40
C SER A 247 -17.74 51.00 -2.79
N ALA A 248 -17.79 50.00 -3.70
CA ALA A 248 -19.05 49.43 -4.20
C ALA A 248 -19.86 48.72 -3.11
N ALA A 249 -19.23 48.36 -1.99
CA ALA A 249 -19.93 47.78 -0.85
C ALA A 249 -20.92 48.79 -0.18
N THR A 250 -20.65 50.08 -0.25
CA THR A 250 -21.40 51.12 0.45
C THR A 250 -22.00 52.20 -0.47
N THR A 251 -21.46 52.35 -1.67
CA THR A 251 -21.90 53.33 -2.67
C THR A 251 -22.16 52.65 -4.01
N ASN A 252 -23.11 53.15 -4.80
CA ASN A 252 -23.31 52.64 -6.15
C ASN A 252 -22.09 53.03 -7.02
N PRO A 253 -21.36 52.05 -7.57
CA PRO A 253 -20.17 52.33 -8.38
C PRO A 253 -20.56 52.87 -9.76
N THR A 254 -19.67 53.66 -10.37
CA THR A 254 -19.72 54.05 -11.77
C THR A 254 -18.89 53.13 -12.63
N ILE A 255 -19.08 53.17 -13.96
CA ILE A 255 -18.26 52.38 -14.88
C ILE A 255 -16.76 52.75 -14.79
N GLY A 256 -16.47 54.03 -14.47
CA GLY A 256 -15.10 54.52 -14.30
C GLY A 256 -14.38 53.94 -13.10
N ASP A 257 -15.13 53.58 -12.04
CA ASP A 257 -14.54 52.93 -10.86
C ASP A 257 -14.02 51.54 -11.20
N PHE A 258 -14.70 50.82 -12.07
CA PHE A 258 -14.24 49.51 -12.57
C PHE A 258 -13.08 49.61 -13.56
N ALA A 259 -13.06 50.65 -14.40
CA ALA A 259 -11.94 50.87 -15.36
C ALA A 259 -10.60 51.08 -14.65
N ALA A 260 -10.61 51.61 -13.42
CA ALA A 260 -9.42 51.87 -12.63
C ALA A 260 -8.99 50.69 -11.75
N THR A 261 -9.77 49.60 -11.70
CA THR A 261 -9.56 48.52 -10.74
C THR A 261 -9.05 47.27 -11.43
N ALA A 262 -7.80 46.88 -11.11
CA ALA A 262 -7.28 45.58 -11.50
C ALA A 262 -8.08 44.44 -10.83
N ALA A 263 -8.04 43.22 -11.40
CA ALA A 263 -8.68 42.06 -10.80
C ALA A 263 -8.21 41.85 -9.37
N ASN A 264 -9.17 41.64 -8.47
CA ASN A 264 -8.87 41.30 -7.09
C ASN A 264 -8.31 39.86 -7.02
N VAL A 265 -7.33 39.67 -6.16
CA VAL A 265 -6.68 38.35 -5.91
C VAL A 265 -6.86 38.01 -4.44
N THR A 266 -7.22 36.79 -4.14
CA THR A 266 -7.26 36.25 -2.77
C THR A 266 -6.41 34.98 -2.70
N ASN A 267 -5.42 34.98 -1.83
CA ASN A 267 -4.68 33.76 -1.54
C ASN A 267 -5.55 32.84 -0.67
N GLN A 268 -5.99 31.74 -1.26
CA GLN A 268 -6.79 30.72 -0.58
C GLN A 268 -5.96 29.59 0.04
N GLY A 269 -4.62 29.70 0.06
CA GLY A 269 -3.73 28.62 0.52
C GLY A 269 -4.01 28.14 1.94
N GLN A 270 -4.43 29.04 2.84
CA GLN A 270 -4.81 28.66 4.21
C GLN A 270 -6.12 27.84 4.29
N TYR A 271 -6.92 27.85 3.24
CA TYR A 271 -8.20 27.12 3.14
C TYR A 271 -8.10 25.87 2.27
N ARG A 272 -6.90 25.49 1.87
CA ARG A 272 -6.64 24.29 1.08
C ARG A 272 -5.55 23.45 1.71
N THR A 273 -5.81 22.16 1.86
CA THR A 273 -4.81 21.22 2.38
C THR A 273 -4.04 20.56 1.25
N LEU A 274 -2.72 20.46 1.41
CA LEU A 274 -1.84 19.60 0.62
C LEU A 274 -1.89 18.17 1.14
N VAL A 275 -1.90 18.04 2.49
CA VAL A 275 -2.03 16.76 3.17
C VAL A 275 -3.17 16.90 4.18
N PRO A 276 -4.23 16.08 4.09
CA PRO A 276 -5.33 16.11 5.06
C PRO A 276 -4.84 15.67 6.45
N SER A 277 -5.50 16.12 7.51
CA SER A 277 -5.33 15.51 8.82
C SER A 277 -5.85 14.09 8.79
N SER A 278 -5.19 13.17 9.52
CA SER A 278 -5.66 11.79 9.64
C SER A 278 -5.56 11.26 11.06
N ARG A 279 -6.32 10.22 11.34
CA ARG A 279 -6.24 9.37 12.53
C ARG A 279 -6.34 7.94 12.08
N ASP A 280 -5.32 7.18 12.39
CA ASP A 280 -5.17 5.79 11.97
C ASP A 280 -5.00 4.91 13.19
N PHE A 281 -5.91 3.96 13.36
CA PHE A 281 -5.81 2.92 14.37
C PHE A 281 -5.72 1.56 13.69
N SER A 282 -4.77 0.73 14.11
CA SER A 282 -4.69 -0.66 13.66
C SER A 282 -4.48 -1.63 14.81
N ALA A 283 -5.13 -2.77 14.72
CA ALA A 283 -4.96 -3.91 15.59
C ALA A 283 -4.83 -5.18 14.76
N ASN A 284 -3.77 -5.96 14.96
CA ASN A 284 -3.55 -7.22 14.28
C ASN A 284 -3.21 -8.31 15.30
N THR A 285 -3.87 -9.45 15.22
CA THR A 285 -3.64 -10.59 16.10
C THR A 285 -3.47 -11.87 15.32
N VAL A 286 -2.55 -12.72 15.74
CA VAL A 286 -2.26 -14.00 15.11
C VAL A 286 -2.04 -15.06 16.18
N TYR A 287 -2.69 -16.21 16.00
CA TYR A 287 -2.43 -17.38 16.80
C TYR A 287 -2.19 -18.60 15.91
N ALA A 288 -1.02 -19.20 16.06
CA ALA A 288 -0.65 -20.42 15.35
C ALA A 288 -0.33 -21.53 16.34
N THR A 289 -0.77 -22.75 16.05
CA THR A 289 -0.53 -23.94 16.87
C THR A 289 -0.48 -25.19 16.00
N SER A 290 0.11 -26.26 16.52
CA SER A 290 -0.03 -27.58 15.91
C SER A 290 -1.28 -28.26 16.49
N ILE A 291 -2.15 -28.69 15.59
CA ILE A 291 -3.29 -29.55 15.88
C ILE A 291 -2.96 -30.91 15.27
N PHE A 292 -3.07 -31.97 16.05
CA PHE A 292 -2.52 -33.28 15.67
C PHE A 292 -1.00 -33.25 15.43
N ASN A 293 -0.36 -34.37 15.19
CA ASN A 293 1.10 -34.45 15.12
C ASN A 293 1.73 -33.82 13.86
N ASN A 294 0.93 -33.61 12.77
CA ASN A 294 1.43 -33.20 11.45
C ASN A 294 0.61 -32.09 10.80
N VAL A 295 -0.32 -31.47 11.53
CA VAL A 295 -1.13 -30.36 11.02
C VAL A 295 -0.85 -29.10 11.82
N SER A 296 -0.47 -28.04 11.17
CA SER A 296 -0.41 -26.70 11.74
C SER A 296 -1.63 -25.89 11.37
N ALA A 297 -2.20 -25.18 12.32
CA ALA A 297 -3.34 -24.28 12.16
C ALA A 297 -2.91 -22.86 12.57
N THR A 298 -3.28 -21.90 11.78
CA THR A 298 -3.12 -20.47 12.08
C THR A 298 -4.45 -19.76 11.90
N VAL A 299 -4.76 -18.85 12.82
CA VAL A 299 -5.88 -17.93 12.74
C VAL A 299 -5.33 -16.51 12.93
N ASN A 300 -5.79 -15.58 12.13
CA ASN A 300 -5.44 -14.17 12.27
C ASN A 300 -6.64 -13.27 12.07
N GLY A 301 -6.62 -12.12 12.74
CA GLY A 301 -7.63 -11.08 12.61
C GLY A 301 -6.97 -9.69 12.61
N ARG A 302 -7.49 -8.78 11.78
CA ARG A 302 -7.01 -7.40 11.67
C ARG A 302 -8.18 -6.44 11.63
N LEU A 303 -8.05 -5.34 12.32
CA LEU A 303 -8.95 -4.19 12.27
C LEU A 303 -8.11 -2.94 11.98
N GLU A 304 -8.51 -2.16 10.99
CA GLU A 304 -7.96 -0.83 10.73
C GLU A 304 -9.10 0.16 10.64
N VAL A 305 -8.91 1.32 11.27
CA VAL A 305 -9.83 2.46 11.23
C VAL A 305 -9.02 3.68 10.84
N THR A 306 -9.41 4.31 9.74
CA THR A 306 -8.79 5.54 9.24
C THR A 306 -9.86 6.60 9.07
N ASP A 307 -9.64 7.76 9.70
CA ASP A 307 -10.44 8.97 9.49
C ASP A 307 -9.53 10.07 8.97
N SER A 308 -9.95 10.78 7.92
CA SER A 308 -9.20 11.91 7.38
C SER A 308 -10.12 13.09 7.02
N GLN A 309 -9.58 14.31 7.14
CA GLN A 309 -10.27 15.54 6.80
C GLN A 309 -9.33 16.53 6.11
N GLY A 310 -9.74 17.00 4.94
CA GLY A 310 -9.05 18.04 4.20
C GLY A 310 -9.93 19.24 3.91
N LEU A 311 -9.31 20.40 3.66
CA LEU A 311 -9.94 21.64 3.21
C LEU A 311 -9.78 21.77 1.69
N VAL A 312 -10.85 22.14 0.98
CA VAL A 312 -10.87 22.26 -0.49
C VAL A 312 -11.18 23.70 -0.98
N GLY A 313 -10.88 24.68 -0.15
CA GLY A 313 -11.02 26.10 -0.47
C GLY A 313 -12.26 26.77 0.14
N LEU A 314 -12.43 28.03 -0.16
CA LEU A 314 -13.62 28.79 0.23
C LEU A 314 -14.83 28.46 -0.65
N PRO A 315 -16.07 28.49 -0.14
CA PRO A 315 -17.25 28.50 -0.99
C PRO A 315 -17.22 29.69 -1.94
N THR A 316 -17.76 29.49 -3.13
CA THR A 316 -17.83 30.55 -4.17
C THR A 316 -19.27 30.89 -4.52
N ALA A 317 -19.54 32.15 -4.88
CA ALA A 317 -20.79 32.61 -5.41
C ALA A 317 -20.53 33.23 -6.78
N GLN A 318 -21.29 32.80 -7.78
CA GLN A 318 -21.35 33.38 -9.11
C GLN A 318 -22.76 33.99 -9.30
N LEU A 319 -22.82 35.29 -9.48
CA LEU A 319 -24.08 36.05 -9.51
C LEU A 319 -24.18 36.80 -10.82
N THR A 320 -25.20 36.53 -11.61
CA THR A 320 -25.47 37.30 -12.82
C THR A 320 -26.14 38.65 -12.42
N LEU A 321 -25.51 39.72 -12.76
CA LEU A 321 -26.03 41.10 -12.52
C LEU A 321 -26.62 41.63 -13.83
N PRO A 322 -27.96 41.75 -13.95
CA PRO A 322 -28.63 42.24 -15.16
C PRO A 322 -28.26 43.67 -15.47
N ALA A 323 -28.25 44.02 -16.74
CA ALA A 323 -28.25 45.43 -17.15
C ALA A 323 -29.44 46.17 -16.57
N GLY A 324 -29.21 47.39 -16.10
CA GLY A 324 -30.26 48.22 -15.46
C GLY A 324 -30.61 47.85 -14.02
N ASN A 325 -29.94 46.84 -13.41
CA ASN A 325 -30.02 46.60 -11.99
C ASN A 325 -29.52 47.83 -11.21
N PRO A 326 -30.11 48.21 -10.05
CA PRO A 326 -29.68 49.39 -9.28
C PRO A 326 -28.19 49.42 -8.90
N PHE A 327 -27.53 48.29 -8.87
CA PHE A 327 -26.09 48.18 -8.59
C PHE A 327 -25.23 48.06 -9.84
N SER A 328 -25.84 47.94 -11.04
CA SER A 328 -25.09 47.72 -12.30
C SER A 328 -24.83 49.05 -13.03
N PRO A 329 -23.56 49.48 -13.16
CA PRO A 329 -23.23 50.58 -14.07
C PRO A 329 -23.00 50.10 -15.52
N PHE A 330 -23.11 48.80 -15.79
CA PHE A 330 -22.82 48.19 -17.08
C PHE A 330 -23.99 48.27 -18.04
N SER A 331 -23.70 48.44 -19.32
CA SER A 331 -24.69 48.49 -20.40
C SER A 331 -25.27 47.11 -20.74
N GLN A 332 -24.60 46.05 -20.33
CA GLN A 332 -25.00 44.65 -20.50
C GLN A 332 -24.94 43.87 -19.21
N ALA A 333 -25.50 42.67 -19.22
CA ALA A 333 -25.42 41.77 -18.06
C ALA A 333 -23.97 41.33 -17.84
N VAL A 334 -23.57 41.26 -16.59
CA VAL A 334 -22.22 40.80 -16.18
C VAL A 334 -22.33 39.75 -15.09
N VAL A 335 -21.21 39.09 -14.80
CA VAL A 335 -21.12 38.10 -13.73
C VAL A 335 -20.23 38.63 -12.61
N VAL A 336 -20.76 38.63 -11.40
CA VAL A 336 -20.02 38.94 -10.16
C VAL A 336 -19.53 37.62 -9.54
N ASN A 337 -18.23 37.47 -9.45
CA ASN A 337 -17.57 36.26 -8.90
C ASN A 337 -17.01 36.58 -7.51
N ARG A 338 -17.47 35.88 -6.48
CA ARG A 338 -17.09 36.12 -5.08
C ARG A 338 -16.58 34.82 -4.44
N ALA A 339 -15.43 34.87 -3.74
CA ALA A 339 -15.07 33.86 -2.75
C ALA A 339 -15.61 34.29 -1.38
N LEU A 340 -16.28 33.41 -0.68
CA LEU A 340 -17.02 33.71 0.54
C LEU A 340 -16.15 33.35 1.77
N GLY A 341 -15.47 34.34 2.31
CA GLY A 341 -14.65 34.21 3.52
C GLY A 341 -15.45 34.51 4.80
N ASP A 342 -16.11 35.67 4.85
CA ASP A 342 -16.78 36.12 6.06
C ASP A 342 -18.15 35.44 6.25
N GLY A 343 -18.32 34.80 7.40
CA GLY A 343 -19.57 34.12 7.77
C GLY A 343 -19.79 32.75 7.12
N TYR A 344 -18.80 32.26 6.36
CA TYR A 344 -18.80 30.93 5.75
C TYR A 344 -17.57 30.16 6.16
N ILE A 345 -17.74 28.85 6.41
CA ILE A 345 -16.63 27.93 6.71
C ILE A 345 -16.01 27.44 5.41
N PRO A 346 -14.71 27.18 5.36
CA PRO A 346 -14.06 26.52 4.23
C PRO A 346 -14.72 25.18 3.94
N LEU A 347 -14.78 24.84 2.66
CA LEU A 347 -15.30 23.55 2.20
C LEU A 347 -14.40 22.43 2.67
N ARG A 348 -15.00 21.31 3.08
CA ARG A 348 -14.30 20.14 3.62
C ARG A 348 -14.61 18.90 2.82
N GLN A 349 -13.62 18.02 2.75
CA GLN A 349 -13.81 16.64 2.39
C GLN A 349 -13.39 15.76 3.58
N GLN A 350 -14.26 14.84 3.97
CA GLN A 350 -14.01 13.88 5.05
C GLN A 350 -14.11 12.49 4.48
N ASN A 351 -13.12 11.64 4.82
CA ASN A 351 -13.11 10.22 4.46
C ASN A 351 -12.95 9.40 5.73
N SER A 352 -13.75 8.37 5.87
CA SER A 352 -13.65 7.37 6.93
C SER A 352 -13.61 5.98 6.30
N SER A 353 -12.76 5.11 6.81
CA SER A 353 -12.65 3.73 6.35
C SER A 353 -12.46 2.78 7.53
N VAL A 354 -13.17 1.67 7.51
CA VAL A 354 -13.00 0.56 8.44
C VAL A 354 -12.69 -0.70 7.65
N VAL A 355 -11.51 -1.27 7.88
CA VAL A 355 -11.07 -2.52 7.25
C VAL A 355 -11.03 -3.62 8.31
N THR A 356 -11.72 -4.71 8.04
CA THR A 356 -11.71 -5.91 8.88
C THR A 356 -11.24 -7.09 8.05
N HIS A 357 -10.30 -7.85 8.58
CA HIS A 357 -9.79 -9.07 7.98
C HIS A 357 -9.86 -10.22 8.98
N PHE A 358 -10.23 -11.38 8.49
CA PHE A 358 -10.13 -12.66 9.20
C PHE A 358 -9.53 -13.70 8.27
N GLY A 359 -8.48 -14.38 8.73
CA GLY A 359 -7.79 -15.41 7.96
C GLY A 359 -7.57 -16.69 8.76
N THR A 360 -7.59 -17.82 8.06
CA THR A 360 -7.23 -19.12 8.62
C THR A 360 -6.40 -19.92 7.63
N THR A 361 -5.44 -20.67 8.13
CA THR A 361 -4.59 -21.56 7.32
C THR A 361 -4.37 -22.87 8.05
N LEU A 362 -4.61 -23.96 7.34
CA LEU A 362 -4.26 -25.31 7.76
C LEU A 362 -3.19 -25.84 6.81
N ASN A 363 -2.07 -26.31 7.33
CA ASN A 363 -1.01 -26.94 6.55
C ASN A 363 -0.71 -28.32 7.14
N GLY A 364 -0.58 -29.32 6.26
CA GLY A 364 -0.32 -30.68 6.69
C GLY A 364 0.39 -31.51 5.62
N THR A 365 0.70 -32.75 6.01
CA THR A 365 1.26 -33.75 5.11
C THR A 365 0.40 -35.00 5.12
N LEU A 366 0.18 -35.57 3.95
CA LEU A 366 -0.51 -36.86 3.77
C LEU A 366 0.39 -37.76 2.92
N ALA A 367 1.00 -38.75 3.51
CA ALA A 367 2.04 -39.57 2.90
C ALA A 367 3.19 -38.68 2.34
N LYS A 368 3.36 -38.63 1.01
CA LYS A 368 4.40 -37.81 0.34
C LYS A 368 3.85 -36.50 -0.21
N TRP A 369 2.58 -36.22 0.03
CA TRP A 369 1.92 -35.00 -0.43
C TRP A 369 1.85 -33.99 0.71
N GLN A 370 2.12 -32.74 0.37
CA GLN A 370 1.79 -31.61 1.22
C GLN A 370 0.44 -31.06 0.80
N TRP A 371 -0.34 -30.63 1.77
CA TRP A 371 -1.59 -29.97 1.51
C TRP A 371 -1.71 -28.72 2.38
N SER A 372 -2.43 -27.74 1.86
CA SER A 372 -2.85 -26.57 2.62
C SER A 372 -4.28 -26.19 2.27
N VAL A 373 -5.02 -25.73 3.27
CA VAL A 373 -6.33 -25.10 3.09
C VAL A 373 -6.23 -23.71 3.68
N THR A 374 -6.58 -22.70 2.88
CA THR A 374 -6.65 -21.30 3.34
C THR A 374 -8.07 -20.80 3.20
N GLY A 375 -8.52 -20.01 4.18
CA GLY A 375 -9.77 -19.28 4.14
C GLY A 375 -9.54 -17.85 4.57
N ASN A 376 -10.23 -16.91 3.92
CA ASN A 376 -10.16 -15.50 4.28
C ASN A 376 -11.51 -14.82 4.12
N TYR A 377 -11.74 -13.81 4.94
CA TYR A 377 -12.84 -12.88 4.82
C TYR A 377 -12.31 -11.46 5.06
N ASP A 378 -12.58 -10.58 4.11
CA ASP A 378 -12.21 -9.18 4.13
C ASP A 378 -13.46 -8.33 3.99
N ARG A 379 -13.58 -7.29 4.80
CA ARG A 379 -14.63 -6.29 4.69
C ARG A 379 -14.03 -4.90 4.82
N THR A 380 -14.40 -4.03 3.89
CA THR A 380 -14.06 -2.61 3.92
C THR A 380 -15.33 -1.78 3.82
N ASP A 381 -15.61 -1.00 4.82
CA ASP A 381 -16.65 0.03 4.80
C ASP A 381 -15.97 1.39 4.64
N SER A 382 -16.42 2.19 3.66
CA SER A 382 -15.85 3.51 3.39
C SER A 382 -16.96 4.55 3.25
N GLU A 383 -16.74 5.73 3.83
CA GLU A 383 -17.64 6.89 3.75
C GLU A 383 -16.84 8.11 3.28
N THR A 384 -17.41 8.89 2.36
CA THR A 384 -16.85 10.16 1.90
C THR A 384 -17.94 11.23 1.98
N PHE A 385 -17.64 12.35 2.62
CA PHE A 385 -18.48 13.54 2.66
C PHE A 385 -17.72 14.70 2.03
N THR A 386 -18.37 15.41 1.07
CA THR A 386 -17.76 16.55 0.40
C THR A 386 -18.75 17.73 0.42
N ASP A 387 -18.32 18.85 0.99
CA ASP A 387 -19.08 20.10 0.95
C ASP A 387 -19.09 20.65 -0.49
N LEU A 388 -20.24 21.08 -0.99
CA LEU A 388 -20.40 21.58 -2.37
C LEU A 388 -20.43 23.10 -2.49
N GLY A 389 -20.56 23.83 -1.38
CA GLY A 389 -20.64 25.28 -1.37
C GLY A 389 -22.03 25.81 -0.99
N VAL A 390 -22.47 26.84 -1.67
CA VAL A 390 -23.69 27.58 -1.32
C VAL A 390 -24.70 27.64 -2.47
N ASP A 391 -25.98 27.70 -2.11
CA ASP A 391 -27.07 27.95 -3.03
C ASP A 391 -27.27 29.46 -3.18
N THR A 392 -27.04 29.97 -4.40
CA THR A 392 -27.19 31.42 -4.73
C THR A 392 -28.54 31.75 -5.33
N SER A 393 -29.43 30.78 -5.55
CA SER A 393 -30.67 30.94 -6.33
C SER A 393 -31.64 32.00 -5.76
N ALA A 394 -31.82 32.01 -4.45
CA ALA A 394 -32.69 32.99 -3.78
C ALA A 394 -32.15 34.44 -3.91
N PHE A 395 -30.84 34.62 -3.76
CA PHE A 395 -30.20 35.92 -3.92
C PHE A 395 -30.20 36.35 -5.39
N GLN A 396 -29.97 35.41 -6.32
CA GLN A 396 -30.08 35.71 -7.76
C GLN A 396 -31.48 36.16 -8.16
N THR A 397 -32.52 35.58 -7.60
CA THR A 397 -33.90 36.00 -7.83
C THR A 397 -34.12 37.46 -7.40
N ARG A 398 -33.58 37.85 -6.25
CA ARG A 398 -33.64 39.23 -5.75
C ARG A 398 -32.85 40.19 -6.66
N LEU A 399 -31.69 39.80 -7.13
CA LEU A 399 -30.90 40.57 -8.11
C LEU A 399 -31.68 40.80 -9.40
N ASN A 400 -32.29 39.75 -9.94
CA ASN A 400 -33.10 39.83 -11.15
C ASN A 400 -34.31 40.75 -11.00
N ALA A 401 -34.88 40.83 -9.79
CA ALA A 401 -35.99 41.71 -9.45
C ALA A 401 -35.55 43.16 -9.19
N GLY A 402 -34.28 43.50 -9.18
CA GLY A 402 -33.75 44.82 -8.89
C GLY A 402 -33.91 45.25 -7.42
N ASP A 403 -33.94 44.28 -6.50
CA ASP A 403 -34.05 44.51 -5.05
C ASP A 403 -32.85 45.32 -4.54
N ARG A 404 -33.09 46.54 -4.06
CA ARG A 404 -32.10 47.47 -3.54
C ARG A 404 -31.43 47.01 -2.24
N THR A 405 -31.92 45.94 -1.63
CA THR A 405 -31.29 45.33 -0.43
C THR A 405 -30.36 44.18 -0.78
N ALA A 406 -30.35 43.72 -2.04
CA ALA A 406 -29.49 42.65 -2.54
C ALA A 406 -28.22 43.19 -3.21
N ASN A 407 -27.35 43.87 -2.45
CA ASN A 407 -26.08 44.37 -2.98
C ASN A 407 -25.07 43.22 -3.22
N PRO A 408 -24.71 42.93 -4.49
CA PRO A 408 -23.76 41.82 -4.78
C PRO A 408 -22.30 42.17 -4.42
N TYR A 409 -22.00 43.42 -4.17
CA TYR A 409 -20.68 43.94 -3.80
C TYR A 409 -20.47 44.06 -2.29
N GLY A 410 -21.57 44.07 -1.54
CA GLY A 410 -21.59 44.25 -0.08
C GLY A 410 -21.19 42.96 0.70
N PRO A 411 -21.37 43.00 2.03
CA PRO A 411 -21.23 41.81 2.87
C PRO A 411 -22.27 40.75 2.48
N LEU A 412 -21.79 39.52 2.19
CA LEU A 412 -22.65 38.41 1.80
C LEU A 412 -22.87 37.39 2.91
N ALA A 413 -22.35 37.63 4.13
CA ALA A 413 -22.54 36.76 5.28
C ALA A 413 -24.04 36.51 5.56
N GLY A 414 -24.42 35.24 5.65
CA GLY A 414 -25.81 34.82 5.90
C GLY A 414 -26.79 35.00 4.72
N GLN A 415 -26.33 35.44 3.55
CA GLN A 415 -27.20 35.63 2.38
C GLN A 415 -27.48 34.34 1.61
N PHE A 416 -26.64 33.32 1.79
CA PHE A 416 -26.74 32.03 1.09
C PHE A 416 -26.91 30.89 2.08
N THR A 417 -27.67 29.87 1.67
CA THR A 417 -27.74 28.58 2.37
C THR A 417 -26.71 27.61 1.81
N GLY A 418 -26.20 26.71 2.65
CA GLY A 418 -25.30 25.66 2.19
C GLY A 418 -26.00 24.69 1.24
N LEU A 419 -25.31 24.27 0.18
CA LEU A 419 -25.77 23.18 -0.65
C LEU A 419 -25.72 21.87 0.15
N PRO A 420 -26.58 20.88 -0.17
CA PRO A 420 -26.51 19.57 0.42
C PRO A 420 -25.14 18.95 0.23
N VAL A 421 -24.58 18.37 1.29
CA VAL A 421 -23.29 17.68 1.26
C VAL A 421 -23.36 16.47 0.32
N ASN A 422 -22.38 16.33 -0.57
CA ASN A 422 -22.22 15.12 -1.37
C ASN A 422 -21.74 13.98 -0.46
N ARG A 423 -22.38 12.82 -0.55
CA ARG A 423 -22.12 11.66 0.33
C ARG A 423 -21.90 10.43 -0.51
N GLY A 424 -20.80 9.74 -0.28
CA GLY A 424 -20.52 8.44 -0.87
C GLY A 424 -20.33 7.40 0.23
N TYR A 425 -20.95 6.25 0.06
CA TYR A 425 -20.80 5.09 0.93
C TYR A 425 -20.45 3.89 0.07
N SER A 426 -19.52 3.08 0.53
CA SER A 426 -19.25 1.80 -0.10
C SER A 426 -18.93 0.73 0.92
N THR A 427 -19.40 -0.47 0.66
CA THR A 427 -19.05 -1.67 1.39
C THR A 427 -18.51 -2.69 0.40
N SER A 428 -17.25 -3.10 0.59
CA SER A 428 -16.61 -4.19 -0.15
C SER A 428 -16.49 -5.40 0.77
N GLN A 429 -16.92 -6.55 0.31
CA GLN A 429 -16.76 -7.81 1.02
C GLN A 429 -16.15 -8.84 0.09
N THR A 430 -15.17 -9.57 0.59
CA THR A 430 -14.54 -10.69 -0.13
C THR A 430 -14.44 -11.86 0.83
N GLY A 431 -15.02 -12.98 0.47
CA GLY A 431 -14.90 -14.23 1.19
C GLY A 431 -14.40 -15.31 0.27
N GLY A 432 -13.45 -16.12 0.71
CA GLY A 432 -12.93 -17.20 -0.14
C GLY A 432 -12.23 -18.29 0.62
N ALA A 433 -12.14 -19.44 -0.02
CA ALA A 433 -11.35 -20.56 0.46
C ALA A 433 -10.69 -21.27 -0.70
N ASP A 434 -9.47 -21.77 -0.49
CA ASP A 434 -8.79 -22.63 -1.45
C ASP A 434 -8.05 -23.78 -0.77
N ALA A 435 -7.91 -24.85 -1.52
CA ALA A 435 -7.12 -26.02 -1.16
C ALA A 435 -6.01 -26.23 -2.17
N LEU A 436 -4.81 -26.50 -1.69
CA LEU A 436 -3.63 -26.84 -2.48
C LEU A 436 -3.15 -28.23 -2.08
N PHE A 437 -2.82 -29.03 -3.10
CA PHE A 437 -2.13 -30.29 -2.96
C PHE A 437 -0.87 -30.27 -3.80
N SER A 438 0.30 -30.51 -3.20
CA SER A 438 1.57 -30.55 -3.92
C SER A 438 2.37 -31.80 -3.58
N GLY A 439 2.96 -32.42 -4.58
CA GLY A 439 3.70 -33.67 -4.40
C GLY A 439 4.37 -34.18 -5.67
N GLN A 440 4.92 -35.39 -5.57
CA GLN A 440 5.54 -36.08 -6.70
C GLN A 440 4.55 -37.06 -7.31
N LEU A 441 4.40 -37.01 -8.66
CA LEU A 441 3.53 -37.94 -9.41
C LEU A 441 4.26 -39.26 -9.64
N PHE A 442 5.31 -39.24 -10.46
CA PHE A 442 6.10 -40.41 -10.77
C PHE A 442 7.57 -40.01 -11.07
N LYS A 443 8.47 -41.02 -11.07
CA LYS A 443 9.89 -40.79 -11.28
C LYS A 443 10.27 -41.02 -12.73
N LEU A 444 10.92 -40.03 -13.34
CA LEU A 444 11.65 -40.12 -14.58
C LEU A 444 13.13 -40.43 -14.28
N PRO A 445 13.94 -40.90 -15.28
CA PRO A 445 15.36 -41.07 -15.09
C PRO A 445 16.09 -39.83 -14.57
N ALA A 446 15.70 -38.64 -15.05
CA ALA A 446 16.30 -37.37 -14.64
C ALA A 446 15.82 -36.85 -13.28
N GLY A 447 14.65 -37.29 -12.78
CA GLY A 447 14.10 -36.86 -11.51
C GLY A 447 12.62 -37.22 -11.36
N ALA A 448 11.98 -36.83 -10.27
CA ALA A 448 10.54 -36.99 -10.10
C ALA A 448 9.79 -35.80 -10.73
N ILE A 449 8.71 -36.11 -11.47
CA ILE A 449 7.76 -35.09 -11.88
C ILE A 449 7.05 -34.58 -10.62
N SER A 450 7.10 -33.29 -10.38
CA SER A 450 6.34 -32.66 -9.31
C SER A 450 5.12 -31.92 -9.86
N THR A 451 4.04 -31.90 -9.08
CA THR A 451 2.82 -31.19 -9.40
C THR A 451 2.31 -30.43 -8.20
N ALA A 452 1.58 -29.33 -8.48
CA ALA A 452 0.76 -28.64 -7.53
C ALA A 452 -0.61 -28.40 -8.16
N ILE A 453 -1.67 -28.80 -7.45
CA ILE A 453 -3.05 -28.65 -7.86
C ILE A 453 -3.73 -27.77 -6.83
N ARG A 454 -4.32 -26.66 -7.28
CA ARG A 454 -5.10 -25.74 -6.47
C ARG A 454 -6.52 -25.68 -6.99
N VAL A 455 -7.48 -25.69 -6.06
CA VAL A 455 -8.89 -25.44 -6.34
C VAL A 455 -9.40 -24.46 -5.31
N GLY A 456 -10.29 -23.57 -5.72
CA GLY A 456 -10.81 -22.56 -4.82
C GLY A 456 -12.13 -21.98 -5.28
N ALA A 457 -12.79 -21.29 -4.36
CA ALA A 457 -13.97 -20.49 -4.62
C ALA A 457 -13.88 -19.18 -3.83
N GLN A 458 -14.36 -18.10 -4.43
CA GLN A 458 -14.37 -16.79 -3.84
C GLN A 458 -15.65 -16.06 -4.24
N THR A 459 -16.22 -15.31 -3.31
CA THR A 459 -17.31 -14.36 -3.59
C THR A 459 -16.83 -12.94 -3.26
N ASN A 460 -17.16 -12.01 -4.14
CA ASN A 460 -16.90 -10.59 -3.94
C ASN A 460 -18.23 -9.86 -4.08
N SER A 461 -18.60 -9.05 -3.10
CA SER A 461 -19.69 -8.09 -3.22
C SER A 461 -19.18 -6.69 -2.99
N PHE A 462 -19.67 -5.77 -3.80
CA PHE A 462 -19.38 -4.36 -3.69
C PHE A 462 -20.68 -3.58 -3.79
N ASP A 463 -21.11 -3.00 -2.69
CA ASP A 463 -22.29 -2.16 -2.60
C ASP A 463 -21.85 -0.70 -2.49
N SER A 464 -22.45 0.19 -3.27
CA SER A 464 -22.18 1.61 -3.20
C SER A 464 -23.47 2.41 -3.23
N ARG A 465 -23.44 3.55 -2.57
CA ARG A 465 -24.53 4.52 -2.54
C ARG A 465 -23.95 5.92 -2.51
N SER A 466 -24.40 6.78 -3.39
CA SER A 466 -24.04 8.19 -3.35
C SER A 466 -25.27 9.09 -3.42
N TYR A 467 -25.17 10.24 -2.77
CA TYR A 467 -26.16 11.31 -2.80
C TYR A 467 -25.50 12.56 -3.38
N ARG A 468 -25.99 13.01 -4.52
CA ARG A 468 -25.51 14.21 -5.20
C ARG A 468 -26.70 15.14 -5.44
N ALA A 469 -26.64 16.37 -4.92
CA ALA A 469 -27.77 17.31 -5.01
C ALA A 469 -29.14 16.66 -4.65
N ASN A 470 -29.17 15.86 -3.60
CA ASN A 470 -30.29 15.03 -3.14
C ASN A 470 -30.74 13.91 -4.10
N ILE A 471 -30.02 13.65 -5.18
CA ILE A 471 -30.27 12.51 -6.06
C ILE A 471 -29.46 11.34 -5.54
N GLU A 472 -30.15 10.24 -5.25
CA GLU A 472 -29.52 8.98 -4.84
C GLU A 472 -29.11 8.17 -6.06
N GLN A 473 -27.89 7.66 -6.02
CA GLN A 473 -27.37 6.67 -6.96
C GLN A 473 -26.90 5.44 -6.19
N VAL A 474 -27.39 4.27 -6.57
CA VAL A 474 -27.04 2.99 -5.96
C VAL A 474 -26.28 2.16 -6.98
N GLY A 475 -25.17 1.58 -6.55
CA GLY A 475 -24.39 0.62 -7.34
C GLY A 475 -24.24 -0.68 -6.56
N ASN A 476 -24.38 -1.80 -7.25
CA ASN A 476 -24.08 -3.12 -6.71
C ASN A 476 -23.28 -3.88 -7.77
N VAL A 477 -22.20 -4.53 -7.35
CA VAL A 477 -21.40 -5.46 -8.16
C VAL A 477 -21.17 -6.71 -7.33
N GLN A 478 -21.68 -7.84 -7.81
CA GLN A 478 -21.43 -9.13 -7.21
C GLN A 478 -20.66 -10.00 -8.19
N ARG A 479 -19.68 -10.73 -7.69
CA ARG A 479 -18.85 -11.63 -8.48
C ARG A 479 -18.54 -12.88 -7.68
N ASP A 480 -18.97 -14.00 -8.22
CA ASP A 480 -18.60 -15.32 -7.73
C ASP A 480 -17.52 -15.88 -8.66
N ILE A 481 -16.49 -16.47 -8.08
CA ILE A 481 -15.33 -17.01 -8.81
C ILE A 481 -15.13 -18.44 -8.36
N VAL A 482 -15.03 -19.35 -9.31
CA VAL A 482 -14.55 -20.72 -9.09
C VAL A 482 -13.26 -20.86 -9.87
N ASN A 483 -12.19 -21.29 -9.24
CA ASN A 483 -10.89 -21.38 -9.87
C ASN A 483 -10.25 -22.75 -9.72
N GLY A 484 -9.45 -23.10 -10.70
CA GLY A 484 -8.61 -24.28 -10.72
C GLY A 484 -7.26 -23.98 -11.34
N GLN A 485 -6.20 -24.54 -10.78
CA GLN A 485 -4.85 -24.38 -11.29
C GLN A 485 -4.09 -25.69 -11.19
N ILE A 486 -3.33 -26.03 -12.23
CA ILE A 486 -2.38 -27.14 -12.22
C ILE A 486 -1.02 -26.65 -12.66
N ASN A 487 -0.01 -27.08 -11.94
CA ASN A 487 1.40 -26.84 -12.24
C ASN A 487 2.11 -28.17 -12.38
N LEU A 488 2.94 -28.30 -13.41
CA LEU A 488 3.79 -29.46 -13.66
C LEU A 488 5.24 -28.98 -13.79
N ASP A 489 6.16 -29.69 -13.13
CA ASP A 489 7.60 -29.50 -13.26
C ASP A 489 8.23 -30.82 -13.69
N LEU A 490 8.83 -30.82 -14.87
CA LEU A 490 9.36 -31.98 -15.57
C LEU A 490 10.88 -31.91 -15.65
N PRO A 491 11.62 -32.70 -14.87
CA PRO A 491 13.07 -32.81 -15.00
C PRO A 491 13.42 -33.59 -16.28
N LEU A 492 14.10 -32.92 -17.23
CA LEU A 492 14.45 -33.48 -18.53
C LEU A 492 15.86 -34.06 -18.53
N THR A 493 16.84 -33.36 -17.92
CA THR A 493 18.21 -33.83 -17.76
C THR A 493 18.70 -33.63 -16.33
N SER A 494 19.67 -34.42 -15.90
CA SER A 494 20.25 -34.29 -14.55
C SER A 494 21.71 -34.68 -14.54
N ARG A 495 22.56 -33.73 -14.21
CA ARG A 495 24.01 -34.02 -14.01
C ARG A 495 24.25 -34.97 -12.83
N ALA A 496 23.51 -34.74 -11.73
CA ALA A 496 23.66 -35.56 -10.52
C ALA A 496 23.23 -37.03 -10.70
N ARG A 497 22.33 -37.29 -11.66
CA ARG A 497 21.82 -38.64 -11.98
C ARG A 497 22.44 -39.22 -13.26
N HIS A 498 23.38 -38.51 -13.86
CA HIS A 498 24.05 -38.91 -15.10
C HIS A 498 23.11 -39.08 -16.30
N VAL A 499 21.94 -38.41 -16.30
CA VAL A 499 20.98 -38.42 -17.43
C VAL A 499 21.27 -37.19 -18.29
N LEU A 500 21.84 -37.43 -19.49
CA LEU A 500 22.27 -36.36 -20.41
C LEU A 500 23.12 -35.28 -19.70
N GLY A 501 24.01 -35.73 -18.78
CA GLY A 501 24.76 -34.84 -17.89
C GLY A 501 25.66 -33.81 -18.59
N ALA A 502 26.03 -34.06 -19.86
CA ALA A 502 26.80 -33.12 -20.69
C ALA A 502 26.05 -31.84 -20.98
N ILE A 503 24.69 -31.90 -21.10
CA ILE A 503 23.84 -30.73 -21.29
C ILE A 503 23.67 -29.92 -19.98
N GLY A 504 23.95 -30.55 -18.83
CA GLY A 504 23.71 -29.97 -17.52
C GLY A 504 22.41 -30.46 -16.89
N THR A 505 21.78 -29.61 -16.07
CA THR A 505 20.48 -29.89 -15.47
C THR A 505 19.45 -29.00 -16.16
N LEU A 506 18.41 -29.62 -16.74
CA LEU A 506 17.33 -28.94 -17.47
C LEU A 506 15.98 -29.42 -16.94
N SER A 507 15.12 -28.53 -16.58
CA SER A 507 13.70 -28.81 -16.31
C SER A 507 12.78 -27.90 -17.13
N ALA A 508 11.60 -28.40 -17.45
CA ALA A 508 10.51 -27.65 -18.08
C ALA A 508 9.35 -27.53 -17.09
N ASN A 509 8.66 -26.41 -17.12
CA ASN A 509 7.45 -26.20 -16.32
C ASN A 509 6.26 -25.82 -17.22
N LEU A 510 5.06 -26.19 -16.77
CA LEU A 510 3.79 -25.84 -17.38
C LEU A 510 2.84 -25.43 -16.27
N ASN A 511 2.19 -24.29 -16.46
CA ASN A 511 1.15 -23.77 -15.58
C ASN A 511 -0.13 -23.53 -16.40
N ILE A 512 -1.26 -24.03 -15.93
CA ILE A 512 -2.57 -23.72 -16.48
C ILE A 512 -3.47 -23.35 -15.31
N ALA A 513 -4.10 -22.17 -15.39
CA ALA A 513 -5.13 -21.75 -14.47
C ALA A 513 -6.38 -21.30 -15.23
N VAL A 514 -7.53 -21.58 -14.64
CA VAL A 514 -8.84 -21.21 -15.15
C VAL A 514 -9.63 -20.58 -14.01
N ASP A 515 -10.08 -19.35 -14.22
CA ASP A 515 -10.94 -18.61 -13.30
C ASP A 515 -12.29 -18.40 -14.01
N HIS A 516 -13.37 -18.99 -13.50
CA HIS A 516 -14.72 -18.76 -14.00
C HIS A 516 -15.43 -17.72 -13.13
N LEU A 517 -15.68 -16.54 -13.72
CA LEU A 517 -16.31 -15.39 -13.08
C LEU A 517 -17.77 -15.29 -13.51
N SER A 518 -18.66 -15.00 -12.57
CA SER A 518 -20.10 -14.86 -12.86
C SER A 518 -20.44 -13.68 -13.79
N ASP A 519 -19.58 -12.66 -13.87
CA ASP A 519 -19.80 -11.43 -14.65
C ASP A 519 -18.89 -11.28 -15.90
N PHE A 520 -17.70 -11.88 -15.91
CA PHE A 520 -16.74 -11.81 -17.02
C PHE A 520 -16.49 -13.16 -17.70
N GLY A 521 -17.22 -14.22 -17.30
CA GLY A 521 -17.04 -15.56 -17.87
C GLY A 521 -15.73 -16.21 -17.49
N THR A 522 -15.14 -16.96 -18.41
CA THR A 522 -13.93 -17.74 -18.16
C THR A 522 -12.70 -16.98 -18.60
N LEU A 523 -11.80 -16.74 -17.64
CA LEU A 523 -10.48 -16.16 -17.83
C LEU A 523 -9.42 -17.25 -17.69
N THR A 524 -8.38 -17.18 -18.50
CA THR A 524 -7.34 -18.20 -18.55
C THR A 524 -5.97 -17.63 -18.26
N THR A 525 -5.12 -18.46 -17.67
CA THR A 525 -3.69 -18.20 -17.58
C THR A 525 -2.94 -19.43 -18.07
N ILE A 526 -2.07 -19.27 -19.07
CA ILE A 526 -1.21 -20.33 -19.57
C ILE A 526 0.24 -19.84 -19.49
N GLY A 527 1.06 -20.58 -18.75
CA GLY A 527 2.48 -20.27 -18.60
C GLY A 527 3.33 -21.50 -18.86
N TYR A 528 4.45 -21.32 -19.52
CA TYR A 528 5.44 -22.37 -19.72
C TYR A 528 6.85 -21.80 -19.66
N GLY A 529 7.81 -22.64 -19.27
CA GLY A 529 9.19 -22.20 -19.15
C GLY A 529 10.17 -23.32 -19.03
N VAL A 530 11.44 -22.97 -19.08
CA VAL A 530 12.57 -23.87 -18.91
C VAL A 530 13.56 -23.26 -17.92
N ASN A 531 14.08 -24.11 -17.04
CA ASN A 531 15.17 -23.78 -16.13
C ASN A 531 16.37 -24.65 -16.49
N TRP A 532 17.46 -24.03 -16.94
CA TRP A 532 18.63 -24.69 -17.46
C TRP A 532 19.89 -24.29 -16.68
N ALA A 533 20.57 -25.26 -16.09
CA ALA A 533 21.88 -25.09 -15.47
C ALA A 533 22.95 -25.88 -16.26
N PRO A 534 23.55 -25.28 -17.31
CA PRO A 534 24.58 -25.94 -18.11
C PRO A 534 25.82 -26.28 -17.31
N ILE A 535 26.15 -25.46 -16.33
CA ILE A 535 27.19 -25.69 -15.32
C ILE A 535 26.65 -25.31 -13.94
N PRO A 536 27.22 -25.80 -12.82
CA PRO A 536 26.74 -25.45 -11.48
C PRO A 536 26.77 -23.94 -11.16
N ALA A 537 27.70 -23.24 -11.82
CA ALA A 537 27.85 -21.78 -11.62
C ALA A 537 26.85 -20.91 -12.40
N LEU A 538 26.20 -21.44 -13.45
CA LEU A 538 25.32 -20.69 -14.35
C LEU A 538 23.92 -21.30 -14.35
N ARG A 539 22.92 -20.48 -14.08
CA ARG A 539 21.49 -20.81 -14.25
C ARG A 539 20.85 -19.85 -15.24
N ILE A 540 20.05 -20.36 -16.13
CA ILE A 540 19.26 -19.62 -17.11
C ILE A 540 17.81 -20.04 -16.97
N LEU A 541 16.92 -19.06 -16.85
CA LEU A 541 15.48 -19.23 -16.85
C LEU A 541 14.90 -18.52 -18.07
N ALA A 542 14.05 -19.21 -18.82
CA ALA A 542 13.24 -18.59 -19.87
C ALA A 542 11.78 -18.98 -19.67
N SER A 543 10.86 -18.03 -19.68
CA SER A 543 9.44 -18.30 -19.51
C SER A 543 8.57 -17.36 -20.35
N ALA A 544 7.37 -17.83 -20.69
CA ALA A 544 6.30 -17.04 -21.29
C ALA A 544 4.99 -17.33 -20.57
N THR A 545 4.15 -16.29 -20.40
CA THR A 545 2.85 -16.38 -19.74
C THR A 545 1.86 -15.48 -20.45
N ASP A 546 0.74 -16.05 -20.83
CA ASP A 546 -0.45 -15.36 -21.33
C ASP A 546 -1.53 -15.40 -20.25
N ARG A 547 -2.18 -14.25 -19.98
CA ARG A 547 -3.10 -14.12 -18.85
C ARG A 547 -4.21 -13.13 -19.15
N ASP A 548 -5.44 -13.52 -18.83
CA ASP A 548 -6.61 -12.66 -18.83
C ASP A 548 -6.92 -12.14 -17.42
N ASP A 549 -7.30 -10.87 -17.31
CA ASP A 549 -7.69 -10.22 -16.06
C ASP A 549 -8.99 -9.42 -16.23
N ALA A 550 -9.89 -9.51 -15.24
CA ALA A 550 -11.09 -8.68 -15.17
C ALA A 550 -10.85 -7.42 -14.34
N PRO A 551 -11.56 -6.31 -14.62
CA PRO A 551 -11.60 -5.14 -13.75
C PRO A 551 -12.06 -5.54 -12.34
N SER A 552 -11.56 -4.86 -11.31
CA SER A 552 -12.02 -5.11 -9.94
C SER A 552 -13.46 -4.62 -9.73
N ALA A 553 -14.16 -5.17 -8.74
CA ALA A 553 -15.50 -4.72 -8.37
C ALA A 553 -15.54 -3.22 -8.00
N GLN A 554 -14.48 -2.71 -7.38
CA GLN A 554 -14.33 -1.29 -7.06
C GLN A 554 -14.15 -0.43 -8.32
N GLN A 555 -13.34 -0.87 -9.29
CA GLN A 555 -13.18 -0.15 -10.56
C GLN A 555 -14.50 -0.05 -11.33
N LEU A 556 -15.36 -1.05 -11.20
CA LEU A 556 -16.69 -1.06 -11.84
C LEU A 556 -17.74 -0.26 -11.05
N GLY A 557 -17.73 -0.34 -9.71
CA GLY A 557 -18.84 0.01 -8.85
C GLY A 557 -18.62 1.16 -7.88
N ASN A 558 -17.43 1.75 -7.76
CA ASN A 558 -17.18 2.86 -6.84
C ASN A 558 -18.23 3.98 -7.00
N PRO A 559 -18.70 4.57 -5.88
CA PRO A 559 -19.66 5.66 -5.96
C PRO A 559 -19.06 6.86 -6.68
N THR A 560 -19.89 7.55 -7.46
CA THR A 560 -19.45 8.78 -8.12
C THR A 560 -19.30 9.89 -7.09
N ILE A 561 -18.08 10.39 -6.95
CA ILE A 561 -17.73 11.53 -6.08
C ILE A 561 -17.43 12.75 -6.95
N VAL A 562 -18.00 13.88 -6.60
CA VAL A 562 -17.73 15.17 -7.25
C VAL A 562 -17.07 16.07 -6.22
N THR A 563 -15.83 16.44 -6.49
CA THR A 563 -15.05 17.31 -5.61
C THR A 563 -14.81 18.65 -6.31
N PRO A 564 -15.35 19.76 -5.80
CA PRO A 564 -15.09 21.08 -6.35
C PRO A 564 -13.69 21.58 -5.95
N ASN A 565 -13.21 22.59 -6.66
CA ASN A 565 -11.98 23.32 -6.34
C ASN A 565 -10.71 22.46 -6.29
N VAL A 566 -10.65 21.34 -7.03
CA VAL A 566 -9.45 20.52 -7.14
C VAL A 566 -8.45 21.22 -8.03
N ARG A 567 -7.21 21.37 -7.55
CA ARG A 567 -6.12 21.89 -8.36
C ARG A 567 -5.59 20.79 -9.28
N VAL A 568 -5.54 21.07 -10.57
CA VAL A 568 -4.90 20.21 -11.56
C VAL A 568 -3.97 21.05 -12.44
N PHE A 569 -2.89 20.45 -12.94
CA PHE A 569 -2.06 21.11 -13.95
C PHE A 569 -2.70 20.87 -15.32
N ASP A 570 -3.06 21.96 -15.99
CA ASP A 570 -3.58 21.93 -17.34
C ASP A 570 -2.41 22.04 -18.32
N TYR A 571 -2.06 20.94 -18.96
CA TYR A 571 -0.95 20.88 -19.93
C TYR A 571 -1.28 21.61 -21.24
N VAL A 572 -2.53 21.93 -21.53
CA VAL A 572 -2.92 22.68 -22.74
C VAL A 572 -2.56 24.14 -22.59
N THR A 573 -2.89 24.72 -21.43
CA THR A 573 -2.59 26.13 -21.13
C THR A 573 -1.24 26.32 -20.44
N GLY A 574 -0.63 25.24 -19.90
CA GLY A 574 0.63 25.28 -19.15
C GLY A 574 0.47 25.90 -17.75
N THR A 575 -0.74 25.96 -17.22
CA THR A 575 -1.08 26.62 -15.93
C THR A 575 -1.76 25.65 -14.98
N ASN A 576 -1.85 26.04 -13.68
CA ASN A 576 -2.69 25.34 -12.73
C ASN A 576 -4.14 25.82 -12.85
N ALA A 577 -5.04 24.88 -13.09
CA ALA A 577 -6.49 25.12 -13.11
C ALA A 577 -7.15 24.63 -11.80
N ILE A 578 -8.21 25.29 -11.42
CA ILE A 578 -9.08 24.87 -10.31
C ILE A 578 -10.35 24.31 -10.91
N VAL A 579 -10.53 23.00 -10.80
CA VAL A 579 -11.58 22.28 -11.50
C VAL A 579 -12.53 21.55 -10.54
N THR A 580 -13.69 21.17 -11.05
CA THR A 580 -14.53 20.15 -10.44
C THR A 580 -14.04 18.78 -10.93
N SER A 581 -13.55 17.94 -10.03
CA SER A 581 -13.12 16.58 -10.33
C SER A 581 -14.25 15.58 -10.11
N ILE A 582 -14.50 14.72 -11.10
CA ILE A 582 -15.40 13.57 -10.98
C ILE A 582 -14.56 12.31 -10.87
N SER A 583 -14.76 11.53 -9.82
CA SER A 583 -14.13 10.24 -9.60
C SER A 583 -15.18 9.16 -9.33
N GLY A 584 -14.78 7.89 -9.33
CA GLY A 584 -15.69 6.77 -9.09
C GLY A 584 -15.41 5.57 -10.00
N GLY A 585 -16.35 4.64 -10.05
CA GLY A 585 -16.26 3.45 -10.90
C GLY A 585 -16.72 3.71 -12.34
N ASN A 586 -16.36 2.76 -13.22
CA ASN A 586 -16.80 2.76 -14.61
C ASN A 586 -17.24 1.37 -15.03
N ARG A 587 -18.55 1.17 -15.20
CA ARG A 587 -19.14 -0.10 -15.60
C ARG A 587 -18.86 -0.52 -17.05
N ALA A 588 -18.33 0.38 -17.88
CA ALA A 588 -17.98 0.11 -19.28
C ALA A 588 -16.59 -0.52 -19.44
N LEU A 589 -15.88 -0.81 -18.33
CA LEU A 589 -14.59 -1.47 -18.39
C LEU A 589 -14.72 -2.90 -18.88
N ILE A 590 -13.75 -3.31 -19.70
CA ILE A 590 -13.63 -4.66 -20.24
C ILE A 590 -12.41 -5.39 -19.67
N SER A 591 -12.32 -6.70 -19.85
CA SER A 591 -11.15 -7.50 -19.49
C SER A 591 -9.91 -7.10 -20.27
N SER A 592 -8.75 -7.33 -19.69
CA SER A 592 -7.44 -7.13 -20.30
C SER A 592 -6.72 -8.46 -20.48
N THR A 593 -5.88 -8.57 -21.51
CA THR A 593 -5.01 -9.72 -21.76
C THR A 593 -3.56 -9.29 -21.71
N SER A 594 -2.73 -9.99 -20.94
CA SER A 594 -1.31 -9.68 -20.73
C SER A 594 -0.42 -10.81 -21.24
N HIS A 595 0.54 -10.47 -22.11
CA HIS A 595 1.57 -11.36 -22.62
C HIS A 595 2.90 -11.00 -22.02
N THR A 596 3.50 -11.94 -21.29
CA THR A 596 4.77 -11.72 -20.60
C THR A 596 5.82 -12.70 -21.08
N LYS A 597 7.01 -12.20 -21.43
CA LYS A 597 8.21 -13.00 -21.74
C LYS A 597 9.32 -12.63 -20.78
N LYS A 598 10.02 -13.62 -20.25
CA LYS A 598 11.11 -13.43 -19.29
C LYS A 598 12.32 -14.26 -19.69
N LEU A 599 13.50 -13.66 -19.57
CA LEU A 599 14.81 -14.34 -19.66
C LEU A 599 15.67 -13.86 -18.48
N GLU A 600 16.10 -14.80 -17.64
CA GLU A 600 16.95 -14.53 -16.50
C GLU A 600 18.20 -15.36 -16.54
N GLY A 601 19.34 -14.76 -16.18
CA GLY A 601 20.63 -15.43 -16.01
C GLY A 601 21.21 -15.12 -14.64
N THR A 602 21.59 -16.14 -13.90
CA THR A 602 22.32 -16.02 -12.62
C THR A 602 23.64 -16.75 -12.72
N LEU A 603 24.76 -16.05 -12.51
CA LEU A 603 26.11 -16.60 -12.52
C LEU A 603 26.74 -16.45 -11.13
N LYS A 604 27.10 -17.59 -10.49
CA LYS A 604 27.85 -17.68 -9.24
C LYS A 604 29.24 -18.31 -9.51
N PRO A 605 30.25 -17.50 -9.86
CA PRO A 605 31.53 -18.05 -10.34
C PRO A 605 32.30 -18.82 -9.29
N TRP A 606 32.09 -18.51 -8.00
CA TRP A 606 32.84 -19.10 -6.89
C TRP A 606 31.88 -19.72 -5.86
N ALA A 607 32.03 -21.03 -5.63
CA ALA A 607 31.23 -21.73 -4.62
C ALA A 607 31.56 -21.28 -3.17
N SER A 608 32.79 -20.80 -2.93
CA SER A 608 33.28 -20.41 -1.60
C SER A 608 33.06 -18.92 -1.28
N LYS A 609 32.58 -18.10 -2.22
CA LYS A 609 32.34 -16.68 -2.04
C LYS A 609 30.89 -16.38 -2.43
N ASP A 610 30.21 -15.62 -1.60
CA ASP A 610 28.83 -15.20 -1.87
C ASP A 610 28.83 -13.98 -2.81
N ILE A 611 29.18 -14.25 -4.08
CA ILE A 611 29.19 -13.27 -5.18
C ILE A 611 28.34 -13.84 -6.31
N SER A 612 27.30 -13.12 -6.72
CA SER A 612 26.47 -13.49 -7.87
C SER A 612 26.26 -12.31 -8.81
N PHE A 613 26.26 -12.63 -10.10
CA PHE A 613 25.87 -11.71 -11.18
C PHE A 613 24.49 -12.12 -11.66
N ILE A 614 23.60 -11.16 -11.77
CA ILE A 614 22.21 -11.38 -12.18
C ILE A 614 21.93 -10.48 -13.39
N ALA A 615 21.29 -11.05 -14.39
CA ALA A 615 20.71 -10.30 -15.52
C ALA A 615 19.29 -10.83 -15.75
N ASN A 616 18.32 -9.92 -15.80
CA ASN A 616 16.91 -10.25 -16.00
C ASN A 616 16.31 -9.34 -17.06
N TYR A 617 15.81 -9.92 -18.15
CA TYR A 617 15.05 -9.23 -19.19
C TYR A 617 13.59 -9.63 -19.12
N ILE A 618 12.70 -8.65 -19.07
CA ILE A 618 11.25 -8.84 -19.04
C ILE A 618 10.64 -7.98 -20.14
N ASP A 619 9.76 -8.59 -20.92
CA ASP A 619 8.90 -7.91 -21.89
C ASP A 619 7.44 -8.21 -21.56
N VAL A 620 6.66 -7.16 -21.34
CA VAL A 620 5.22 -7.24 -20.99
C VAL A 620 4.44 -6.39 -21.96
N ARG A 621 3.47 -7.01 -22.63
CA ARG A 621 2.48 -6.34 -23.48
C ARG A 621 1.10 -6.66 -22.93
N THR A 622 0.31 -5.63 -22.64
CA THR A 622 -1.08 -5.79 -22.16
C THR A 622 -2.02 -5.11 -23.13
N GLU A 623 -2.97 -5.86 -23.63
CA GLU A 623 -4.09 -5.37 -24.43
C GLU A 623 -5.26 -4.99 -23.51
N ASN A 624 -5.94 -3.90 -23.81
CA ASN A 624 -7.04 -3.33 -23.02
C ASN A 624 -6.71 -3.11 -21.52
N PRO A 625 -5.52 -2.61 -21.13
CA PRO A 625 -5.20 -2.41 -19.73
C PRO A 625 -6.17 -1.42 -19.09
N VAL A 626 -6.68 -1.77 -17.90
CA VAL A 626 -7.46 -0.85 -17.07
C VAL A 626 -6.49 0.08 -16.35
N ALA A 627 -6.63 1.37 -16.55
CA ALA A 627 -5.80 2.38 -15.90
C ALA A 627 -6.61 3.51 -15.26
N ALA A 628 -6.01 4.16 -14.25
CA ALA A 628 -6.49 5.44 -13.77
C ALA A 628 -6.46 6.44 -14.92
N PHE A 629 -7.41 7.37 -14.95
CA PHE A 629 -7.45 8.39 -15.99
C PHE A 629 -6.22 9.30 -15.88
N PRO A 630 -5.46 9.50 -16.97
CA PRO A 630 -4.22 10.28 -16.93
C PRO A 630 -4.49 11.79 -16.78
N GLY A 631 -3.43 12.57 -16.57
CA GLY A 631 -3.51 14.03 -16.49
C GLY A 631 -4.02 14.68 -17.78
N ALA A 632 -4.47 15.93 -17.66
CA ALA A 632 -5.13 16.75 -18.71
C ALA A 632 -4.16 17.23 -19.79
N THR A 633 -3.44 16.31 -20.49
CA THR A 633 -2.59 16.67 -21.64
C THR A 633 -3.43 16.91 -22.88
N ALA A 634 -2.95 17.74 -23.82
CA ALA A 634 -3.63 18.01 -25.09
C ALA A 634 -3.89 16.70 -25.88
N ALA A 635 -2.96 15.75 -25.83
CA ALA A 635 -3.12 14.44 -26.48
C ALA A 635 -4.26 13.62 -25.84
N ILE A 636 -4.35 13.60 -24.51
CA ILE A 636 -5.43 12.89 -23.80
C ILE A 636 -6.77 13.57 -24.05
N GLU A 637 -6.82 14.88 -24.01
CA GLU A 637 -8.06 15.65 -24.26
C GLU A 637 -8.56 15.45 -25.68
N SER A 638 -7.67 15.41 -26.67
CA SER A 638 -8.06 15.18 -28.08
C SER A 638 -8.67 13.79 -28.31
N VAL A 639 -8.29 12.77 -27.53
CA VAL A 639 -8.81 11.40 -27.60
C VAL A 639 -10.08 11.23 -26.79
N PHE A 640 -10.20 11.92 -25.65
CA PHE A 640 -11.30 11.81 -24.70
C PHE A 640 -11.97 13.17 -24.42
N PRO A 641 -12.40 13.94 -25.45
CA PRO A 641 -12.92 15.32 -25.26
C PRO A 641 -14.12 15.35 -24.31
N GLN A 642 -14.93 14.29 -24.23
CA GLN A 642 -16.09 14.20 -23.33
C GLN A 642 -15.73 14.14 -21.84
N ARG A 643 -14.47 13.93 -21.50
CA ARG A 643 -13.98 13.90 -20.12
C ARG A 643 -13.54 15.25 -19.59
N PHE A 644 -13.42 16.22 -20.46
CA PHE A 644 -12.97 17.57 -20.15
C PHE A 644 -14.06 18.58 -20.49
N MET A 645 -14.31 19.49 -19.59
CA MET A 645 -15.20 20.63 -19.86
C MET A 645 -14.40 21.92 -19.72
N ARG A 646 -14.37 22.71 -20.78
CA ARG A 646 -13.76 24.03 -20.81
C ARG A 646 -14.83 25.11 -21.02
N ASP A 647 -14.54 26.31 -20.55
CA ASP A 647 -15.37 27.48 -20.88
C ASP A 647 -15.00 28.06 -22.28
N ALA A 648 -15.64 29.18 -22.60
CA ALA A 648 -15.44 29.86 -23.89
C ALA A 648 -14.00 30.45 -24.05
N ASP A 649 -13.34 30.74 -22.93
CA ASP A 649 -11.96 31.25 -22.90
C ASP A 649 -10.92 30.14 -22.95
N GLY A 650 -11.35 28.90 -22.93
CA GLY A 650 -10.49 27.72 -22.95
C GLY A 650 -10.05 27.24 -21.57
N ASP A 651 -10.50 27.88 -20.50
CA ASP A 651 -10.16 27.48 -19.12
C ASP A 651 -10.82 26.16 -18.74
N LEU A 652 -10.03 25.26 -18.12
CA LEU A 652 -10.51 23.96 -17.73
C LEU A 652 -11.38 24.04 -16.47
N LEU A 653 -12.66 23.64 -16.58
CA LEU A 653 -13.65 23.71 -15.52
C LEU A 653 -13.92 22.38 -14.83
N GLN A 654 -13.87 21.26 -15.58
CA GLN A 654 -14.19 19.94 -15.03
C GLN A 654 -13.33 18.86 -15.69
N VAL A 655 -12.98 17.84 -14.90
CA VAL A 655 -12.29 16.63 -15.35
C VAL A 655 -13.02 15.40 -14.80
N ASP A 656 -13.41 14.48 -15.69
CA ASP A 656 -13.89 13.16 -15.31
C ASP A 656 -12.71 12.17 -15.29
N SER A 657 -12.24 11.86 -14.09
CA SER A 657 -11.07 11.02 -13.83
C SER A 657 -11.36 9.53 -13.56
N ARG A 658 -12.59 9.06 -13.88
CA ARG A 658 -12.96 7.66 -13.72
C ARG A 658 -12.10 6.76 -14.61
N PRO A 659 -11.77 5.51 -14.18
CA PRO A 659 -10.87 4.62 -14.89
C PRO A 659 -11.37 4.27 -16.30
N ILE A 660 -10.42 3.94 -17.19
CA ILE A 660 -10.70 3.56 -18.59
C ILE A 660 -9.81 2.37 -19.01
N ASN A 661 -10.18 1.70 -20.10
CA ASN A 661 -9.27 0.82 -20.82
C ASN A 661 -8.51 1.61 -21.89
N PHE A 662 -7.19 1.45 -21.95
CA PHE A 662 -6.37 1.86 -23.09
C PHE A 662 -6.28 0.71 -24.11
N ALA A 663 -5.92 1.00 -25.35
CA ALA A 663 -5.78 -0.04 -26.37
C ALA A 663 -4.64 -1.01 -26.04
N GLU A 664 -3.50 -0.48 -25.62
CA GLU A 664 -2.31 -1.28 -25.32
C GLU A 664 -1.39 -0.55 -24.33
N SER A 665 -0.69 -1.34 -23.54
CA SER A 665 0.47 -0.90 -22.77
C SER A 665 1.60 -1.89 -23.00
N SER A 666 2.80 -1.41 -23.33
CA SER A 666 3.99 -2.24 -23.48
C SER A 666 5.14 -1.73 -22.63
N ARG A 667 5.89 -2.66 -22.05
CA ARG A 667 7.07 -2.35 -21.24
C ARG A 667 8.12 -3.43 -21.43
N SER A 668 9.33 -3.02 -21.77
CA SER A 668 10.50 -3.88 -21.77
C SER A 668 11.52 -3.36 -20.77
N GLU A 669 12.10 -4.25 -19.98
CA GLU A 669 13.05 -3.90 -18.95
C GLU A 669 14.21 -4.88 -18.92
N LEU A 670 15.43 -4.36 -18.83
CA LEU A 670 16.64 -5.12 -18.55
C LEU A 670 17.23 -4.66 -17.22
N ARG A 671 17.28 -5.57 -16.24
CA ARG A 671 17.98 -5.37 -14.97
C ARG A 671 19.23 -6.21 -14.94
N TYR A 672 20.32 -5.62 -14.48
CA TYR A 672 21.54 -6.38 -14.17
C TYR A 672 22.16 -5.85 -12.90
N GLY A 673 22.84 -6.75 -12.18
CA GLY A 673 23.44 -6.37 -10.91
C GLY A 673 24.45 -7.40 -10.43
N VAL A 674 25.17 -6.99 -9.40
CA VAL A 674 26.11 -7.83 -8.67
C VAL A 674 25.72 -7.84 -7.20
N ASN A 675 25.41 -9.01 -6.68
CA ASN A 675 25.19 -9.20 -5.24
C ASN A 675 26.45 -9.79 -4.65
N PHE A 676 26.94 -9.24 -3.57
CA PHE A 676 28.03 -9.81 -2.80
C PHE A 676 27.78 -9.65 -1.30
N SER A 677 28.13 -10.67 -0.53
CA SER A 677 28.13 -10.65 0.92
C SER A 677 29.50 -11.05 1.44
N ILE A 678 30.07 -10.22 2.29
CA ILE A 678 31.38 -10.49 2.91
C ILE A 678 31.24 -10.37 4.41
N ARG A 679 31.46 -11.47 5.14
CA ARG A 679 31.52 -11.42 6.61
C ARG A 679 32.84 -10.81 7.06
N LEU A 680 32.76 -9.61 7.62
CA LEU A 680 33.91 -8.95 8.23
C LEU A 680 34.06 -9.47 9.66
N LYS A 681 35.16 -10.19 9.92
CA LYS A 681 35.51 -10.63 11.28
C LYS A 681 36.12 -9.47 12.03
N SER A 682 35.53 -9.08 13.16
CA SER A 682 36.11 -8.06 14.03
C SER A 682 37.47 -8.53 14.59
N HIS A 683 38.29 -7.58 15.04
CA HIS A 683 39.60 -7.91 15.64
C HIS A 683 39.44 -8.82 16.87
N ILE A 684 38.37 -8.61 17.62
CA ILE A 684 38.02 -9.44 18.79
C ILE A 684 37.64 -10.87 18.37
N GLN A 685 36.84 -11.04 17.31
CA GLN A 685 36.49 -12.37 16.78
C GLN A 685 37.72 -13.11 16.29
N LYS A 686 38.63 -12.44 15.57
CA LYS A 686 39.90 -13.06 15.12
C LYS A 686 40.75 -13.48 16.31
N ALA A 687 40.82 -12.66 17.37
CA ALA A 687 41.54 -12.98 18.59
C ALA A 687 40.91 -14.17 19.33
N PHE A 688 39.58 -14.27 19.38
CA PHE A 688 38.88 -15.43 19.94
C PHE A 688 39.08 -16.71 19.15
N GLU A 689 39.07 -16.67 17.82
CA GLU A 689 39.35 -17.78 16.96
C GLU A 689 40.83 -18.28 17.14
N ALA A 690 41.76 -17.33 17.21
CA ALA A 690 43.17 -17.65 17.50
C ALA A 690 43.34 -18.31 18.87
N PHE A 691 42.66 -17.82 19.91
CA PHE A 691 42.64 -18.38 21.24
C PHE A 691 42.04 -19.80 21.26
N ARG A 692 40.87 -19.99 20.61
CA ARG A 692 40.25 -21.34 20.48
C ARG A 692 41.13 -22.33 19.71
N ALA A 693 41.89 -21.84 18.73
CA ALA A 693 42.85 -22.65 17.96
C ALA A 693 44.18 -22.87 18.70
N GLY A 694 44.31 -22.42 19.94
CA GLY A 694 45.56 -22.49 20.70
C GLY A 694 46.70 -21.61 20.18
N LYS A 695 46.40 -20.64 19.29
CA LYS A 695 47.39 -19.80 18.58
C LYS A 695 47.48 -18.37 19.12
N GLY A 696 46.81 -18.04 20.23
CA GLY A 696 46.86 -16.70 20.81
C GLY A 696 46.38 -16.64 22.25
N PRO A 697 46.66 -15.52 22.98
CA PRO A 697 46.23 -15.34 24.34
C PRO A 697 44.68 -15.11 24.40
N ASN A 698 44.10 -15.38 25.59
CA ASN A 698 42.68 -15.11 25.80
C ASN A 698 42.41 -13.62 25.65
N PRO A 699 41.58 -13.20 24.68
CA PRO A 699 41.28 -11.77 24.41
C PRO A 699 40.51 -11.07 25.56
N LEU A 700 39.95 -11.84 26.50
CA LEU A 700 39.28 -11.32 27.69
C LEU A 700 40.18 -11.31 28.94
N ALA A 701 41.43 -11.78 28.85
CA ALA A 701 42.33 -11.90 30.02
C ALA A 701 42.64 -10.55 30.72
N GLY A 702 42.42 -9.41 30.05
CA GLY A 702 42.61 -8.08 30.63
C GLY A 702 41.34 -7.36 31.10
N LEU A 703 40.15 -7.91 30.81
CA LEU A 703 38.86 -7.30 31.18
C LEU A 703 38.36 -7.72 32.56
N PHE A 704 38.98 -8.73 33.16
CA PHE A 704 38.71 -9.14 34.55
C PHE A 704 39.99 -8.96 35.36
N PRO A 705 40.01 -8.11 36.38
CA PRO A 705 41.21 -7.96 37.21
C PRO A 705 41.57 -9.27 37.89
N PRO A 706 42.88 -9.63 37.98
CA PRO A 706 43.31 -10.83 38.67
C PRO A 706 43.02 -10.62 40.18
N GLY A 707 42.04 -11.27 40.74
CA GLY A 707 41.67 -11.22 42.13
C GLY A 707 40.20 -11.10 42.50
N GLY A 708 39.30 -11.04 41.51
CA GLY A 708 37.86 -11.11 41.78
C GLY A 708 37.47 -12.50 42.29
N ARG A 709 37.38 -12.68 43.63
CA ARG A 709 36.80 -13.89 44.24
C ARG A 709 35.45 -14.17 43.64
N ARG A 710 35.25 -15.37 43.12
CA ARG A 710 33.91 -15.89 42.88
C ARG A 710 33.11 -15.83 44.16
N PRO A 711 31.91 -15.25 44.18
CA PRO A 711 31.06 -15.31 45.37
C PRO A 711 30.59 -16.77 45.54
N GLY A 712 30.97 -17.38 46.65
CA GLY A 712 30.27 -18.49 47.25
C GLY A 712 30.54 -19.89 46.71
N GLY A 713 31.69 -20.48 47.06
CA GLY A 713 31.76 -21.90 47.33
C GLY A 713 31.90 -22.09 48.84
N PRO A 714 31.13 -22.99 49.51
CA PRO A 714 31.30 -23.23 50.94
C PRO A 714 32.57 -24.05 51.17
N ASP A 715 33.48 -23.51 52.03
CA ASP A 715 34.58 -24.28 52.57
C ASP A 715 34.03 -25.45 53.40
N GLY A 716 34.34 -26.65 52.94
CA GLY A 716 34.24 -27.84 53.75
C GLY A 716 35.62 -28.22 54.33
N GLY A 717 35.75 -28.23 55.62
CA GLY A 717 36.81 -28.84 56.38
C GLY A 717 36.56 -28.79 57.87
N PRO A 718 37.22 -29.64 58.70
CA PRO A 718 37.45 -31.06 58.55
C PRO A 718 36.39 -31.93 59.19
#